data_513d55f344f77807e955723525633f3b
#
_entry.id   513d55f344f77807e955723525633f3b
#
_cell.length_a   1.000
_cell.length_b   1.000
_cell.length_c   1.000
_cell.angle_alpha   90.00
_cell.angle_beta   90.00
_cell.angle_gamma   90.00
#
_symmetry.space_group_name_H-M   'P 1'
#
loop_
_entity.id
_entity.type
_entity.pdbx_description
1 polymer ?
#
loop_
_entity_poly.entity_id
_entity_poly.type
_entity_poly.pdbx_seq_one_letter_code
_entity_poly.pdbx_strand_id
1 'polypeptide(L)'
;MKKYLLVLVSLCCVLSAAFAENPDYPELKKSDANIIGHVLDKKTKEHLPYITVALKGTTIGTVTDATGHYFLKNLPEGSFVLEVSSVGYKTLTRNVTLKRGKTLEEDFEIEEDAIALDGVVVSANRSETTRRLAPTLVNVVDLKLFETTNSSTLSQGLNFQPGVRVETNCQNCGFQQVRINGLDGPYTQILIDSRPVFSALSGVYGLEQIPASMIERVEVMRRGGSALFGSSAIAGTINIITKEPLRNSGQLSHTITSVGGSSSFDNNTSLNASLVTDDHRAGLYIFGQNRHRSGYDYDGDGFTELPELKNQTVGFRSYLKTSTYSKLTFEYHHMQEFRRGGDMLDRPPHEAHIAEQLQHSIDGGSLKYDYFSPNEKNRLSIFASAANTDRDSYYGPGNDPLKAYGKTTDLIAMGGAQYVHTFDKCLFMPSDLTAGLEYNRDRLKDNMWGYDRHTDQTVNIYSAFLQNEWKNERWSILVGGRLDKHNMVDNIIFSPRANLRFNPTQNINLRLSYSSGFRAPQAFDEDMHIENVGGTVAMIERTKNLKEEKSQSFSASADIYHRFGAFQTNFLIEGFYTKLTDVFVLGEPYNRGDGVLVKLRSNGPGAKVVGVTLEGKLAYLSLLQVQAGLTLQRSRYDEPHKWHDDVPAKRTIFRTPNVYGYFTATYIPIKPLSIALSGTYTGSMFVQRMDITAENAAMGDMPERKAEAVKTPKFLDLGVKLAYDFKLYKTVDLQLSGGVQNILEAYQKDFDRGANRDSGYIYGPALPR
;
A
#
# COMPACT_ATOMS: atom_id res chain seq x y z
N MET A 1 5.49 -10.74 25.60
CA MET A 1 4.17 -11.13 25.11
C MET A 1 3.10 -11.24 26.20
N LYS A 2 3.13 -12.20 27.13
CA LYS A 2 2.06 -12.36 28.16
C LYS A 2 1.71 -11.07 28.95
N LYS A 3 2.69 -10.23 29.31
CA LYS A 3 2.45 -8.99 30.06
C LYS A 3 1.74 -7.91 29.26
N TYR A 4 1.98 -7.81 27.94
CA TYR A 4 1.35 -6.81 27.08
C TYR A 4 -0.05 -7.21 26.64
N LEU A 5 -0.29 -8.52 26.44
CA LEU A 5 -1.63 -9.06 26.21
C LEU A 5 -2.56 -8.82 27.43
N LEU A 6 -2.03 -8.96 28.64
CA LEU A 6 -2.77 -8.68 29.88
C LEU A 6 -3.11 -7.19 30.01
N VAL A 7 -2.21 -6.28 29.60
CA VAL A 7 -2.48 -4.83 29.60
C VAL A 7 -3.55 -4.48 28.55
N LEU A 8 -3.51 -5.10 27.38
CA LEU A 8 -4.52 -4.89 26.33
C LEU A 8 -5.90 -5.41 26.77
N VAL A 9 -5.95 -6.60 27.36
CA VAL A 9 -7.19 -7.18 27.92
C VAL A 9 -7.71 -6.35 29.09
N SER A 10 -6.83 -5.87 29.98
CA SER A 10 -7.23 -4.98 31.09
C SER A 10 -7.74 -3.64 30.58
N LEU A 11 -7.14 -3.08 29.51
CA LEU A 11 -7.62 -1.83 28.89
C LEU A 11 -8.99 -2.04 28.22
N CYS A 12 -9.23 -3.18 27.59
CA CYS A 12 -10.54 -3.55 27.07
C CYS A 12 -11.60 -3.69 28.16
N CYS A 13 -11.24 -4.30 29.30
CA CYS A 13 -12.15 -4.43 30.44
C CYS A 13 -12.45 -3.09 31.12
N VAL A 14 -11.47 -2.18 31.22
CA VAL A 14 -11.66 -0.84 31.76
C VAL A 14 -12.49 0.03 30.82
N LEU A 15 -12.27 -0.06 29.50
CA LEU A 15 -13.07 0.66 28.52
C LEU A 15 -14.51 0.13 28.46
N SER A 16 -14.72 -1.18 28.54
CA SER A 16 -16.08 -1.73 28.60
C SER A 16 -16.82 -1.34 29.89
N ALA A 17 -16.12 -1.22 31.03
CA ALA A 17 -16.73 -0.77 32.29
C ALA A 17 -17.01 0.76 32.33
N ALA A 18 -16.15 1.56 31.67
CA ALA A 18 -16.32 3.03 31.62
C ALA A 18 -17.45 3.49 30.68
N PHE A 19 -17.90 2.65 29.76
CA PHE A 19 -18.99 2.95 28.83
C PHE A 19 -20.28 2.18 29.10
N ALA A 20 -20.33 1.37 30.17
CA ALA A 20 -21.48 0.53 30.50
C ALA A 20 -22.71 1.27 31.07
N GLU A 21 -22.56 2.53 31.51
CA GLU A 21 -23.65 3.28 32.07
C GLU A 21 -23.59 4.76 31.65
N ASN A 22 -24.27 5.09 30.56
CA ASN A 22 -24.79 6.44 30.37
C ASN A 22 -26.31 6.35 30.23
N PRO A 23 -27.08 6.68 31.33
CA PRO A 23 -28.50 6.43 31.38
C PRO A 23 -29.38 7.36 30.53
N ASP A 24 -28.82 8.36 29.88
CA ASP A 24 -29.59 9.41 29.20
C ASP A 24 -29.74 9.29 27.68
N TYR A 25 -29.22 8.21 27.04
CA TYR A 25 -29.54 7.92 25.65
C TYR A 25 -30.46 6.71 25.58
N PRO A 26 -31.73 6.88 25.12
CA PRO A 26 -32.59 5.73 24.90
C PRO A 26 -31.90 4.82 23.89
N GLU A 27 -31.48 3.64 24.31
CA GLU A 27 -31.22 2.55 23.36
C GLU A 27 -32.43 2.53 22.44
N LEU A 28 -32.22 2.67 21.15
CA LEU A 28 -33.28 2.42 20.17
C LEU A 28 -33.74 0.98 20.41
N LYS A 29 -34.85 0.83 21.12
CA LYS A 29 -35.38 -0.49 21.45
C LYS A 29 -35.55 -1.24 20.14
N LYS A 30 -34.88 -2.38 20.04
CA LYS A 30 -35.12 -3.31 18.91
C LYS A 30 -36.62 -3.47 18.79
N SER A 31 -37.12 -3.19 17.62
CA SER A 31 -38.53 -3.42 17.29
C SER A 31 -38.61 -4.58 16.34
N ASP A 32 -39.80 -5.14 16.14
CA ASP A 32 -40.02 -6.17 15.12
C ASP A 32 -40.11 -5.56 13.70
N ALA A 33 -39.54 -4.35 13.52
CA ALA A 33 -39.43 -3.73 12.19
C ALA A 33 -38.37 -4.45 11.37
N ASN A 34 -38.70 -4.72 10.11
CA ASN A 34 -37.79 -5.41 9.20
C ASN A 34 -37.79 -4.72 7.84
N ILE A 35 -36.71 -4.91 7.08
CA ILE A 35 -36.67 -4.59 5.64
C ILE A 35 -36.31 -5.85 4.88
N ILE A 36 -37.04 -6.12 3.80
CA ILE A 36 -36.73 -7.16 2.82
C ILE A 36 -36.69 -6.55 1.45
N GLY A 37 -36.04 -7.21 0.52
CA GLY A 37 -36.03 -6.80 -0.88
C GLY A 37 -34.95 -7.52 -1.67
N HIS A 38 -34.80 -7.09 -2.90
CA HIS A 38 -33.76 -7.60 -3.79
C HIS A 38 -33.05 -6.46 -4.50
N VAL A 39 -31.82 -6.75 -4.93
CA VAL A 39 -31.02 -5.81 -5.71
C VAL A 39 -30.84 -6.35 -7.11
N LEU A 40 -31.22 -5.58 -8.10
CA LEU A 40 -31.15 -5.91 -9.52
C LEU A 40 -30.14 -5.03 -10.24
N ASP A 41 -29.54 -5.57 -11.28
CA ASP A 41 -28.89 -4.76 -12.30
C ASP A 41 -29.96 -3.97 -13.07
N LYS A 42 -29.81 -2.68 -13.13
CA LYS A 42 -30.79 -1.77 -13.75
C LYS A 42 -31.05 -2.07 -15.23
N LYS A 43 -30.04 -2.59 -15.93
CA LYS A 43 -30.06 -2.82 -17.38
C LYS A 43 -30.46 -4.26 -17.71
N THR A 44 -29.82 -5.24 -17.10
CA THR A 44 -30.04 -6.66 -17.38
C THR A 44 -31.23 -7.22 -16.63
N LYS A 45 -31.66 -6.53 -15.54
CA LYS A 45 -32.69 -7.00 -14.59
C LYS A 45 -32.33 -8.31 -13.89
N GLU A 46 -31.06 -8.69 -13.96
CA GLU A 46 -30.56 -9.84 -13.23
C GLU A 46 -30.40 -9.50 -11.74
N HIS A 47 -30.67 -10.45 -10.90
CA HIS A 47 -30.45 -10.34 -9.47
C HIS A 47 -28.96 -10.28 -9.17
N LEU A 48 -28.56 -9.32 -8.34
CA LEU A 48 -27.16 -9.09 -8.00
C LEU A 48 -26.83 -9.65 -6.63
N PRO A 49 -26.03 -10.71 -6.57
CA PRO A 49 -25.60 -11.28 -5.31
C PRO A 49 -24.51 -10.41 -4.65
N TYR A 50 -24.48 -10.49 -3.31
CA TYR A 50 -23.38 -9.94 -2.49
C TYR A 50 -23.23 -8.42 -2.53
N ILE A 51 -24.31 -7.70 -2.75
CA ILE A 51 -24.40 -6.26 -2.70
C ILE A 51 -24.64 -5.82 -1.24
N THR A 52 -23.87 -4.88 -0.74
CA THR A 52 -24.04 -4.34 0.60
C THR A 52 -25.31 -3.48 0.69
N VAL A 53 -26.13 -3.72 1.70
CA VAL A 53 -27.34 -2.96 2.03
C VAL A 53 -27.23 -2.54 3.50
N ALA A 54 -27.17 -1.25 3.78
CA ALA A 54 -26.92 -0.74 5.13
C ALA A 54 -27.77 0.49 5.47
N LEU A 55 -28.11 0.65 6.74
CA LEU A 55 -28.67 1.89 7.26
C LEU A 55 -27.51 2.88 7.52
N LYS A 56 -27.48 3.96 6.74
CA LYS A 56 -26.40 4.95 6.77
C LYS A 56 -26.26 5.57 8.16
N GLY A 57 -25.03 5.82 8.59
CA GLY A 57 -24.75 6.37 9.93
C GLY A 57 -24.97 5.39 11.08
N THR A 58 -25.19 4.11 10.80
CA THR A 58 -25.36 3.06 11.81
C THR A 58 -24.41 1.89 11.53
N THR A 59 -24.35 0.94 12.43
CA THR A 59 -23.64 -0.33 12.21
C THR A 59 -24.55 -1.40 11.61
N ILE A 60 -25.81 -1.09 11.29
CA ILE A 60 -26.79 -2.05 10.77
C ILE A 60 -26.62 -2.18 9.26
N GLY A 61 -26.35 -3.39 8.81
CA GLY A 61 -26.22 -3.70 7.39
C GLY A 61 -26.15 -5.21 7.18
N THR A 62 -26.39 -5.61 5.95
CA THR A 62 -26.33 -6.98 5.43
C THR A 62 -25.77 -6.94 4.00
N VAL A 63 -25.68 -8.10 3.37
CA VAL A 63 -25.43 -8.23 1.94
C VAL A 63 -26.52 -9.07 1.30
N THR A 64 -26.77 -8.88 0.02
CA THR A 64 -27.67 -9.77 -0.73
C THR A 64 -27.08 -11.19 -0.77
N ASP A 65 -27.94 -12.18 -0.70
CA ASP A 65 -27.58 -13.59 -0.83
C ASP A 65 -27.17 -13.96 -2.28
N ALA A 66 -26.92 -15.24 -2.53
CA ALA A 66 -26.56 -15.75 -3.85
C ALA A 66 -27.68 -15.54 -4.92
N THR A 67 -28.89 -15.26 -4.48
CA THR A 67 -30.06 -15.01 -5.33
C THR A 67 -30.41 -13.53 -5.41
N GLY A 68 -29.57 -12.65 -4.83
CA GLY A 68 -29.73 -11.19 -4.88
C GLY A 68 -30.75 -10.62 -3.89
N HIS A 69 -31.25 -11.43 -2.95
CA HIS A 69 -32.19 -11.00 -1.93
C HIS A 69 -31.50 -10.60 -0.63
N TYR A 70 -32.09 -9.69 0.12
CA TYR A 70 -31.58 -9.25 1.42
C TYR A 70 -32.68 -9.17 2.48
N PHE A 71 -32.27 -9.30 3.75
CA PHE A 71 -33.14 -9.19 4.88
C PHE A 71 -32.44 -8.53 6.06
N LEU A 72 -32.96 -7.40 6.52
CA LEU A 72 -32.57 -6.68 7.73
C LEU A 72 -33.66 -6.88 8.78
N LYS A 73 -33.32 -7.48 9.93
CA LYS A 73 -34.26 -7.89 10.98
C LYS A 73 -34.13 -7.06 12.25
N ASN A 74 -35.22 -6.95 12.99
CA ASN A 74 -35.26 -6.35 14.34
C ASN A 74 -34.64 -4.96 14.36
N LEU A 75 -35.04 -4.13 13.41
CA LEU A 75 -34.52 -2.79 13.21
C LEU A 75 -35.12 -1.82 14.24
N PRO A 76 -34.40 -0.73 14.56
CA PRO A 76 -34.95 0.34 15.37
C PRO A 76 -36.09 1.07 14.62
N GLU A 77 -37.07 1.53 15.36
CA GLU A 77 -38.14 2.39 14.83
C GLU A 77 -37.61 3.79 14.52
N GLY A 78 -38.04 4.40 13.41
CA GLY A 78 -37.60 5.73 13.02
C GLY A 78 -37.37 5.91 11.52
N SER A 79 -36.86 7.07 11.14
CA SER A 79 -36.53 7.38 9.74
C SER A 79 -35.01 7.24 9.52
N PHE A 80 -34.63 6.49 8.51
CA PHE A 80 -33.24 6.18 8.17
C PHE A 80 -33.00 6.34 6.68
N VAL A 81 -31.73 6.44 6.29
CA VAL A 81 -31.29 6.36 4.90
C VAL A 81 -30.79 4.94 4.66
N LEU A 82 -31.47 4.19 3.81
CA LEU A 82 -31.01 2.89 3.33
C LEU A 82 -30.06 3.10 2.15
N GLU A 83 -28.84 2.59 2.27
CA GLU A 83 -27.78 2.71 1.26
C GLU A 83 -27.46 1.34 0.69
N VAL A 84 -27.37 1.27 -0.64
CA VAL A 84 -26.97 0.08 -1.39
C VAL A 84 -25.69 0.40 -2.15
N SER A 85 -24.64 -0.37 -1.89
CA SER A 85 -23.31 -0.13 -2.46
C SER A 85 -22.57 -1.42 -2.77
N SER A 86 -21.78 -1.40 -3.84
CA SER A 86 -20.85 -2.46 -4.21
C SER A 86 -19.77 -1.93 -5.12
N VAL A 87 -18.59 -2.56 -5.10
CA VAL A 87 -17.54 -2.27 -6.10
C VAL A 87 -18.06 -2.61 -7.49
N GLY A 88 -17.90 -1.69 -8.42
CA GLY A 88 -18.40 -1.85 -9.81
C GLY A 88 -19.85 -1.42 -10.04
N TYR A 89 -20.54 -0.91 -9.02
CA TYR A 89 -21.89 -0.36 -9.12
C TYR A 89 -21.97 1.03 -8.48
N LYS A 90 -22.91 1.87 -8.98
CA LYS A 90 -23.21 3.15 -8.37
C LYS A 90 -23.93 2.97 -7.06
N THR A 91 -23.45 3.64 -6.02
CA THR A 91 -24.15 3.68 -4.73
C THR A 91 -25.51 4.34 -4.89
N LEU A 92 -26.55 3.73 -4.34
CA LEU A 92 -27.91 4.25 -4.34
C LEU A 92 -28.40 4.39 -2.90
N THR A 93 -29.10 5.48 -2.61
CA THR A 93 -29.69 5.74 -1.28
C THR A 93 -31.18 5.99 -1.39
N ARG A 94 -31.93 5.56 -0.34
CA ARG A 94 -33.38 5.78 -0.22
C ARG A 94 -33.76 6.06 1.23
N ASN A 95 -34.60 7.06 1.46
CA ASN A 95 -35.17 7.35 2.76
C ASN A 95 -36.23 6.33 3.08
N VAL A 96 -36.15 5.69 4.23
CA VAL A 96 -37.09 4.68 4.73
C VAL A 96 -37.59 5.04 6.12
N THR A 97 -38.85 4.75 6.40
CA THR A 97 -39.42 4.95 7.74
C THR A 97 -39.86 3.59 8.30
N LEU A 98 -39.19 3.20 9.38
CA LEU A 98 -39.40 1.92 10.03
C LEU A 98 -40.44 2.03 11.15
N LYS A 99 -41.41 1.13 11.17
CA LYS A 99 -42.47 1.06 12.17
C LYS A 99 -42.45 -0.29 12.84
N ARG A 100 -42.68 -0.32 14.13
CA ARG A 100 -42.73 -1.52 14.96
C ARG A 100 -43.72 -2.55 14.36
N GLY A 101 -43.27 -3.83 14.33
CA GLY A 101 -44.09 -4.93 13.83
C GLY A 101 -44.42 -4.89 12.34
N LYS A 102 -43.74 -4.05 11.56
CA LYS A 102 -43.91 -3.95 10.11
C LYS A 102 -42.66 -4.38 9.38
N THR A 103 -42.87 -5.12 8.28
CA THR A 103 -41.84 -5.42 7.30
C THR A 103 -42.02 -4.49 6.11
N LEU A 104 -40.98 -3.72 5.79
CA LEU A 104 -40.92 -2.86 4.62
C LEU A 104 -40.26 -3.65 3.49
N GLU A 105 -40.84 -3.60 2.31
CA GLU A 105 -40.24 -4.16 1.09
C GLU A 105 -39.62 -3.02 0.28
N GLU A 106 -38.32 -3.11 0.03
CA GLU A 106 -37.55 -2.12 -0.71
C GLU A 106 -36.63 -2.77 -1.71
N ASP A 107 -36.95 -2.63 -2.98
CA ASP A 107 -36.14 -3.15 -4.08
C ASP A 107 -35.27 -2.08 -4.69
N PHE A 108 -34.07 -2.45 -5.12
CA PHE A 108 -33.11 -1.54 -5.73
C PHE A 108 -32.71 -2.02 -7.11
N GLU A 109 -32.70 -1.07 -8.04
CA GLU A 109 -32.09 -1.26 -9.36
C GLU A 109 -30.81 -0.40 -9.43
N ILE A 110 -29.66 -1.05 -9.30
CA ILE A 110 -28.38 -0.35 -9.33
C ILE A 110 -27.74 -0.42 -10.71
N GLU A 111 -27.03 0.63 -11.06
CA GLU A 111 -26.39 0.80 -12.37
C GLU A 111 -24.92 0.41 -12.26
N GLU A 112 -24.43 -0.39 -13.21
CA GLU A 112 -23.01 -0.76 -13.31
C GLU A 112 -22.14 0.49 -13.46
N ASP A 113 -21.11 0.60 -12.64
CA ASP A 113 -20.05 1.62 -12.68
C ASP A 113 -18.71 0.95 -12.99
N ALA A 114 -18.56 0.51 -14.23
CA ALA A 114 -17.39 -0.24 -14.69
C ALA A 114 -16.06 0.53 -14.56
N ILE A 115 -16.12 1.84 -14.39
CA ILE A 115 -14.95 2.71 -14.21
C ILE A 115 -14.78 3.24 -12.78
N ALA A 116 -15.58 2.71 -11.84
CA ALA A 116 -15.54 2.99 -10.41
C ALA A 116 -15.58 4.51 -10.07
N LEU A 117 -16.49 5.25 -10.71
CA LEU A 117 -16.67 6.68 -10.50
C LEU A 117 -17.15 7.02 -9.08
N ASP A 118 -18.09 6.25 -8.58
CA ASP A 118 -18.72 6.45 -7.27
C ASP A 118 -18.18 5.48 -6.18
N GLY A 119 -17.00 4.86 -6.42
CA GLY A 119 -16.33 4.02 -5.41
C GLY A 119 -16.00 4.81 -4.15
N VAL A 120 -16.16 4.17 -2.98
CA VAL A 120 -15.86 4.78 -1.67
C VAL A 120 -14.36 4.77 -1.40
N VAL A 121 -13.84 5.91 -0.94
CA VAL A 121 -12.44 6.08 -0.50
C VAL A 121 -12.39 6.71 0.88
N VAL A 122 -11.35 6.40 1.66
CA VAL A 122 -11.11 6.95 3.00
C VAL A 122 -9.83 7.78 3.10
N SER A 123 -8.86 7.54 2.20
CA SER A 123 -7.54 8.18 2.26
C SER A 123 -7.56 9.68 1.97
N ALA A 124 -8.59 10.19 1.31
CA ALA A 124 -8.66 11.60 0.90
C ALA A 124 -8.73 12.58 2.09
N ASN A 125 -9.49 12.24 3.13
CA ASN A 125 -9.75 13.10 4.28
C ASN A 125 -9.93 12.33 5.60
N ARG A 126 -9.53 11.04 5.65
CA ARG A 126 -9.74 10.11 6.77
C ARG A 126 -11.22 9.86 7.11
N SER A 127 -12.10 10.08 6.17
CA SER A 127 -13.54 9.81 6.27
C SER A 127 -14.01 9.16 4.98
N GLU A 128 -15.00 8.31 5.06
CA GLU A 128 -15.61 7.71 3.89
C GLU A 128 -16.24 8.79 3.00
N THR A 129 -15.85 8.81 1.74
CA THR A 129 -16.39 9.70 0.72
C THR A 129 -16.35 9.01 -0.63
N THR A 130 -17.22 9.41 -1.56
CA THR A 130 -17.13 8.88 -2.92
C THR A 130 -15.92 9.51 -3.64
N ARG A 131 -15.24 8.74 -4.50
CA ARG A 131 -14.07 9.20 -5.26
C ARG A 131 -14.37 10.50 -6.03
N ARG A 132 -15.57 10.62 -6.60
CA ARG A 132 -16.02 11.81 -7.34
C ARG A 132 -16.09 13.06 -6.44
N LEU A 133 -16.51 12.91 -5.20
CA LEU A 133 -16.66 14.01 -4.24
C LEU A 133 -15.44 14.21 -3.35
N ALA A 134 -14.44 13.34 -3.43
CA ALA A 134 -13.21 13.46 -2.66
C ALA A 134 -12.44 14.75 -2.99
N PRO A 135 -11.97 15.48 -1.97
CA PRO A 135 -11.23 16.74 -2.15
C PRO A 135 -9.86 16.55 -2.81
N THR A 136 -9.29 15.35 -2.68
CA THR A 136 -8.00 14.94 -3.23
C THR A 136 -8.19 13.76 -4.15
N LEU A 137 -7.38 13.66 -5.20
CA LEU A 137 -7.39 12.52 -6.10
C LEU A 137 -6.84 11.27 -5.38
N VAL A 138 -7.67 10.23 -5.33
CA VAL A 138 -7.31 8.89 -4.83
C VAL A 138 -7.56 7.88 -5.94
N ASN A 139 -6.53 7.11 -6.27
CA ASN A 139 -6.66 5.97 -7.17
C ASN A 139 -6.98 4.72 -6.35
N VAL A 140 -7.88 3.89 -6.87
CA VAL A 140 -8.28 2.64 -6.23
C VAL A 140 -7.82 1.48 -7.07
N VAL A 141 -7.09 0.56 -6.44
CA VAL A 141 -6.74 -0.75 -6.98
C VAL A 141 -7.67 -1.76 -6.34
N ASP A 142 -8.52 -2.36 -7.12
CA ASP A 142 -9.43 -3.41 -6.67
C ASP A 142 -8.83 -4.82 -6.84
N LEU A 143 -9.47 -5.82 -6.27
CA LEU A 143 -9.05 -7.22 -6.40
C LEU A 143 -9.07 -7.70 -7.85
N LYS A 144 -9.99 -7.19 -8.67
CA LYS A 144 -10.11 -7.57 -10.08
C LYS A 144 -8.85 -7.21 -10.87
N LEU A 145 -8.18 -6.09 -10.51
CA LEU A 145 -6.90 -5.74 -11.12
C LEU A 145 -5.82 -6.78 -10.79
N PHE A 146 -5.72 -7.22 -9.53
CA PHE A 146 -4.76 -8.26 -9.13
C PHE A 146 -5.01 -9.57 -9.88
N GLU A 147 -6.27 -9.97 -10.01
CA GLU A 147 -6.66 -11.15 -10.78
C GLU A 147 -6.34 -10.98 -12.26
N THR A 148 -6.71 -9.85 -12.87
CA THR A 148 -6.50 -9.55 -14.29
C THR A 148 -5.01 -9.56 -14.67
N THR A 149 -4.16 -8.99 -13.82
CA THR A 149 -2.71 -8.88 -14.08
C THR A 149 -1.91 -10.07 -13.56
N ASN A 150 -2.59 -11.10 -13.02
CA ASN A 150 -1.96 -12.25 -12.38
C ASN A 150 -0.97 -11.86 -11.26
N SER A 151 -1.28 -10.77 -10.56
CA SER A 151 -0.46 -10.26 -9.47
C SER A 151 -0.76 -11.01 -8.18
N SER A 152 0.22 -11.75 -7.67
CA SER A 152 0.10 -12.53 -6.43
C SER A 152 0.44 -11.73 -5.18
N THR A 153 1.08 -10.57 -5.34
CA THR A 153 1.54 -9.68 -4.26
C THR A 153 1.09 -8.25 -4.49
N LEU A 154 1.09 -7.46 -3.41
CA LEU A 154 0.80 -6.04 -3.48
C LEU A 154 1.76 -5.31 -4.43
N SER A 155 3.05 -5.62 -4.37
CA SER A 155 4.09 -4.97 -5.18
C SER A 155 3.82 -5.11 -6.69
N GLN A 156 3.42 -6.30 -7.13
CA GLN A 156 3.10 -6.55 -8.55
C GLN A 156 1.89 -5.72 -9.01
N GLY A 157 0.79 -5.70 -8.22
CA GLY A 157 -0.42 -4.95 -8.57
C GLY A 157 -0.23 -3.44 -8.62
N LEU A 158 0.68 -2.90 -7.81
CA LEU A 158 0.99 -1.46 -7.77
C LEU A 158 1.62 -0.94 -9.05
N ASN A 159 2.30 -1.76 -9.85
CA ASN A 159 2.85 -1.36 -11.14
C ASN A 159 1.78 -0.94 -12.16
N PHE A 160 0.53 -1.34 -11.96
CA PHE A 160 -0.61 -0.99 -12.81
C PHE A 160 -1.37 0.24 -12.28
N GLN A 161 -0.64 1.18 -11.65
CA GLN A 161 -1.19 2.44 -11.17
C GLN A 161 -0.46 3.64 -11.79
N PRO A 162 -1.19 4.68 -12.19
CA PRO A 162 -0.56 5.86 -12.78
C PRO A 162 0.37 6.53 -11.78
N GLY A 163 1.56 6.89 -12.22
CA GLY A 163 2.57 7.54 -11.39
C GLY A 163 3.27 6.64 -10.37
N VAL A 164 2.97 5.35 -10.35
CA VAL A 164 3.59 4.38 -9.43
C VAL A 164 4.50 3.42 -10.20
N ARG A 165 5.61 3.06 -9.60
CA ARG A 165 6.55 2.06 -10.11
C ARG A 165 7.19 1.32 -8.95
N VAL A 166 7.18 0.00 -8.99
CA VAL A 166 7.93 -0.84 -8.06
C VAL A 166 9.24 -1.25 -8.72
N GLU A 167 10.33 -1.13 -7.98
CA GLU A 167 11.68 -1.41 -8.44
C GLU A 167 12.40 -2.32 -7.47
N THR A 168 13.13 -3.31 -7.99
CA THR A 168 14.06 -4.12 -7.22
C THR A 168 15.41 -3.41 -7.20
N ASN A 169 16.03 -3.27 -6.03
CA ASN A 169 17.28 -2.54 -5.84
C ASN A 169 18.44 -3.43 -5.38
N CYS A 170 18.23 -4.71 -5.19
CA CYS A 170 19.26 -5.67 -4.80
C CYS A 170 18.96 -7.05 -5.43
N GLN A 171 19.94 -7.65 -6.07
CA GLN A 171 19.84 -8.99 -6.66
C GLN A 171 19.76 -10.07 -5.58
N ASN A 172 20.58 -9.94 -4.54
CA ASN A 172 20.77 -11.01 -3.56
C ASN A 172 19.59 -11.15 -2.59
N CYS A 173 19.00 -10.05 -2.12
CA CYS A 173 17.90 -10.12 -1.16
C CYS A 173 16.53 -9.77 -1.77
N GLY A 174 16.50 -9.27 -3.01
CA GLY A 174 15.26 -8.86 -3.67
C GLY A 174 14.59 -7.66 -3.02
N PHE A 175 15.38 -6.72 -2.50
CA PHE A 175 14.91 -5.47 -1.91
C PHE A 175 14.07 -4.67 -2.90
N GLN A 176 12.81 -4.40 -2.55
CA GLN A 176 11.87 -3.68 -3.41
C GLN A 176 11.48 -2.32 -2.83
N GLN A 177 11.32 -1.33 -3.69
CA GLN A 177 10.83 0.00 -3.34
C GLN A 177 9.68 0.43 -4.24
N VAL A 178 8.68 1.09 -3.64
CA VAL A 178 7.62 1.77 -4.40
C VAL A 178 7.99 3.22 -4.60
N ARG A 179 8.14 3.62 -5.84
CA ARG A 179 8.40 4.99 -6.26
C ARG A 179 7.11 5.63 -6.74
N ILE A 180 6.78 6.80 -6.21
CA ILE A 180 5.61 7.58 -6.63
C ILE A 180 6.09 8.88 -7.27
N ASN A 181 5.70 9.10 -8.53
CA ASN A 181 6.04 10.33 -9.29
C ASN A 181 7.54 10.67 -9.22
N GLY A 182 8.41 9.66 -9.37
CA GLY A 182 9.87 9.84 -9.41
C GLY A 182 10.52 10.17 -8.07
N LEU A 183 9.81 10.06 -6.96
CA LEU A 183 10.37 10.09 -5.61
C LEU A 183 10.59 8.66 -5.11
N ASP A 184 11.66 8.48 -4.35
CA ASP A 184 12.10 7.19 -3.84
C ASP A 184 11.13 6.58 -2.81
N GLY A 185 11.28 5.27 -2.56
CA GLY A 185 10.48 4.53 -1.60
C GLY A 185 10.33 5.16 -0.23
N PRO A 186 11.40 5.67 0.39
CA PRO A 186 11.35 6.33 1.69
C PRO A 186 10.44 7.55 1.80
N TYR A 187 10.01 8.12 0.68
CA TYR A 187 9.02 9.21 0.63
C TYR A 187 7.57 8.72 0.50
N THR A 188 7.37 7.42 0.43
CA THR A 188 6.06 6.77 0.30
C THR A 188 5.69 6.06 1.61
N GLN A 189 4.56 6.42 2.19
CA GLN A 189 4.08 5.76 3.40
C GLN A 189 3.06 4.68 3.08
N ILE A 190 3.30 3.47 3.60
CA ILE A 190 2.40 2.33 3.47
C ILE A 190 1.58 2.20 4.75
N LEU A 191 0.27 2.07 4.58
CA LEU A 191 -0.71 2.01 5.66
C LEU A 191 -1.57 0.75 5.50
N ILE A 192 -2.02 0.20 6.62
CA ILE A 192 -3.14 -0.74 6.68
C ILE A 192 -4.27 -0.07 7.47
N ASP A 193 -5.45 0.02 6.85
CA ASP A 193 -6.62 0.71 7.42
C ASP A 193 -6.31 2.10 7.99
N SER A 194 -5.55 2.89 7.19
CA SER A 194 -5.13 4.27 7.50
C SER A 194 -4.13 4.40 8.66
N ARG A 195 -3.41 3.34 9.01
CA ARG A 195 -2.41 3.32 10.08
C ARG A 195 -1.08 2.81 9.57
N PRO A 196 0.04 3.43 9.94
CA PRO A 196 1.35 2.88 9.66
C PRO A 196 1.49 1.57 10.45
N VAL A 197 1.62 0.47 9.71
CA VAL A 197 1.86 -0.86 10.28
C VAL A 197 3.30 -1.27 10.05
N PHE A 198 3.91 -0.66 9.04
CA PHE A 198 5.29 -0.90 8.71
C PHE A 198 6.17 0.06 9.50
N SER A 199 7.02 -0.53 10.32
CA SER A 199 8.09 0.14 11.04
C SER A 199 9.19 0.64 10.10
N ALA A 200 10.17 1.31 10.65
CA ALA A 200 11.39 1.66 9.92
C ALA A 200 12.05 0.45 9.25
N LEU A 201 11.85 -0.76 9.80
CA LEU A 201 12.49 -1.99 9.33
C LEU A 201 11.70 -2.74 8.25
N SER A 202 10.38 -2.67 8.24
CA SER A 202 9.55 -3.49 7.35
C SER A 202 8.99 -2.73 6.15
N GLY A 203 9.38 -1.47 5.97
CA GLY A 203 8.89 -0.63 4.88
C GLY A 203 9.27 -1.11 3.47
N VAL A 204 10.26 -1.96 3.36
CA VAL A 204 10.79 -2.45 2.10
C VAL A 204 10.31 -3.86 1.79
N TYR A 205 10.52 -4.79 2.70
CA TYR A 205 10.15 -6.20 2.48
C TYR A 205 8.65 -6.45 2.68
N GLY A 206 7.97 -5.63 3.46
CA GLY A 206 6.56 -5.75 3.79
C GLY A 206 5.61 -5.81 2.59
N LEU A 207 5.99 -5.24 1.45
CA LEU A 207 5.16 -5.25 0.23
C LEU A 207 4.90 -6.65 -0.35
N GLU A 208 5.86 -7.55 -0.25
CA GLU A 208 5.69 -8.93 -0.70
C GLU A 208 5.07 -9.84 0.38
N GLN A 209 5.09 -9.38 1.63
CA GLN A 209 4.57 -10.13 2.79
C GLN A 209 3.05 -10.05 2.90
N ILE A 210 2.43 -9.00 2.34
CA ILE A 210 0.98 -8.80 2.40
C ILE A 210 0.28 -9.65 1.36
N PRO A 211 -0.51 -10.67 1.78
CA PRO A 211 -1.23 -11.50 0.85
C PRO A 211 -2.38 -10.74 0.19
N ALA A 212 -2.54 -10.89 -1.13
CA ALA A 212 -3.65 -10.29 -1.85
C ALA A 212 -5.02 -10.73 -1.29
N SER A 213 -5.10 -11.92 -0.66
CA SER A 213 -6.32 -12.45 -0.06
C SER A 213 -6.87 -11.61 1.09
N MET A 214 -6.01 -10.88 1.85
CA MET A 214 -6.48 -10.00 2.93
C MET A 214 -6.97 -8.64 2.44
N ILE A 215 -6.64 -8.27 1.21
CA ILE A 215 -6.91 -6.95 0.65
C ILE A 215 -8.35 -6.88 0.12
N GLU A 216 -9.11 -5.85 0.49
CA GLU A 216 -10.36 -5.48 -0.16
C GLU A 216 -10.08 -4.57 -1.36
N ARG A 217 -9.29 -3.51 -1.12
CA ARG A 217 -8.79 -2.57 -2.12
C ARG A 217 -7.54 -1.87 -1.62
N VAL A 218 -6.78 -1.29 -2.52
CA VAL A 218 -5.66 -0.41 -2.17
C VAL A 218 -5.96 1.00 -2.67
N GLU A 219 -5.85 1.97 -1.79
CA GLU A 219 -6.04 3.38 -2.09
C GLU A 219 -4.68 4.06 -2.22
N VAL A 220 -4.37 4.56 -3.40
CA VAL A 220 -3.13 5.28 -3.68
C VAL A 220 -3.44 6.77 -3.76
N MET A 221 -3.01 7.51 -2.74
CA MET A 221 -3.07 8.97 -2.73
C MET A 221 -1.68 9.52 -3.06
N ARG A 222 -1.56 10.13 -4.20
CA ARG A 222 -0.32 10.75 -4.65
C ARG A 222 -0.26 12.17 -4.11
N ARG A 223 0.75 12.45 -3.25
CA ARG A 223 0.94 13.75 -2.57
C ARG A 223 -0.12 14.07 -1.51
N GLY A 224 0.18 15.00 -0.63
CA GLY A 224 -0.73 15.44 0.41
C GLY A 224 -0.90 14.52 1.61
N GLY A 225 -0.15 13.41 1.65
CA GLY A 225 -0.24 12.43 2.73
C GLY A 225 0.27 12.93 4.07
N SER A 226 1.34 13.73 4.09
CA SER A 226 2.00 14.15 5.34
C SER A 226 1.10 14.90 6.29
N ALA A 227 0.22 15.77 5.79
CA ALA A 227 -0.73 16.50 6.64
C ALA A 227 -1.81 15.61 7.30
N LEU A 228 -1.98 14.37 6.84
CA LEU A 228 -2.88 13.39 7.44
C LEU A 228 -2.14 12.29 8.19
N PHE A 229 -1.09 11.76 7.58
CA PHE A 229 -0.44 10.53 8.01
C PHE A 229 0.97 10.76 8.57
N GLY A 230 1.46 12.01 8.56
CA GLY A 230 2.71 12.41 9.20
C GLY A 230 3.95 12.24 8.32
N SER A 231 5.07 11.98 8.98
CA SER A 231 6.40 11.81 8.39
C SER A 231 6.41 10.75 7.28
N SER A 232 7.28 10.93 6.28
CA SER A 232 7.51 10.00 5.16
C SER A 232 6.37 9.88 4.13
N ALA A 233 5.26 10.62 4.25
CA ALA A 233 4.19 10.63 3.26
C ALA A 233 4.33 11.77 2.23
N ILE A 234 5.55 12.10 1.85
CA ILE A 234 5.89 13.21 0.92
C ILE A 234 5.43 12.90 -0.51
N ALA A 235 5.81 11.73 -1.03
CA ALA A 235 5.41 11.27 -2.36
C ALA A 235 3.94 10.88 -2.39
N GLY A 236 3.44 10.34 -1.29
CA GLY A 236 2.07 9.91 -1.13
C GLY A 236 1.90 8.80 -0.11
N THR A 237 0.70 8.24 -0.10
CA THR A 237 0.37 7.11 0.75
C THR A 237 -0.23 5.97 -0.07
N ILE A 238 0.08 4.76 0.31
CA ILE A 238 -0.53 3.52 -0.17
C ILE A 238 -1.28 2.94 1.02
N ASN A 239 -2.60 3.05 1.01
CA ASN A 239 -3.45 2.60 2.10
C ASN A 239 -4.15 1.30 1.71
N ILE A 240 -3.80 0.24 2.37
CA ILE A 240 -4.36 -1.09 2.17
C ILE A 240 -5.61 -1.18 3.04
N ILE A 241 -6.76 -1.32 2.41
CA ILE A 241 -8.03 -1.56 3.11
C ILE A 241 -8.24 -3.06 3.19
N THR A 242 -8.36 -3.57 4.40
CA THR A 242 -8.51 -5.00 4.65
C THR A 242 -9.97 -5.45 4.53
N LYS A 243 -10.18 -6.69 4.09
CA LYS A 243 -11.52 -7.27 3.95
C LYS A 243 -12.27 -7.32 5.28
N GLU A 244 -13.52 -6.91 5.25
CA GLU A 244 -14.45 -7.06 6.38
C GLU A 244 -15.33 -8.30 6.16
N PRO A 245 -15.57 -9.13 7.19
CA PRO A 245 -16.49 -10.24 7.07
C PRO A 245 -17.93 -9.73 6.95
N LEU A 246 -18.53 -9.87 5.78
CA LEU A 246 -19.90 -9.40 5.49
C LEU A 246 -20.88 -10.56 5.34
N ARG A 247 -20.39 -11.77 5.01
CA ARG A 247 -21.16 -12.98 4.76
C ARG A 247 -20.32 -14.23 5.03
N ASN A 248 -20.98 -15.37 5.22
CA ASN A 248 -20.30 -16.66 5.30
C ASN A 248 -19.75 -17.03 3.91
N SER A 249 -18.44 -17.22 3.82
CA SER A 249 -17.77 -17.59 2.57
C SER A 249 -16.40 -18.20 2.85
N GLY A 250 -15.85 -18.92 1.87
CA GLY A 250 -14.50 -19.44 1.91
C GLY A 250 -13.91 -19.48 0.50
N GLN A 251 -12.61 -19.26 0.39
CA GLN A 251 -11.86 -19.32 -0.85
C GLN A 251 -10.51 -19.98 -0.59
N LEU A 252 -10.16 -20.94 -1.44
CA LEU A 252 -8.85 -21.54 -1.52
C LEU A 252 -8.29 -21.26 -2.91
N SER A 253 -7.07 -20.77 -3.02
CA SER A 253 -6.39 -20.59 -4.29
C SER A 253 -5.00 -21.16 -4.25
N HIS A 254 -4.52 -21.68 -5.39
CA HIS A 254 -3.17 -22.14 -5.58
C HIS A 254 -2.67 -21.72 -6.95
N THR A 255 -1.47 -21.13 -6.98
CA THR A 255 -0.81 -20.68 -8.20
C THR A 255 0.59 -21.26 -8.26
N ILE A 256 0.93 -21.84 -9.40
CA ILE A 256 2.28 -22.33 -9.72
C ILE A 256 2.79 -21.50 -10.89
N THR A 257 3.97 -20.89 -10.73
CA THR A 257 4.64 -20.10 -11.77
C THR A 257 6.03 -20.67 -12.03
N SER A 258 6.33 -21.03 -13.27
CA SER A 258 7.71 -21.34 -13.71
C SER A 258 8.41 -20.01 -13.99
N VAL A 259 9.54 -19.76 -13.37
CA VAL A 259 10.34 -18.54 -13.51
C VAL A 259 11.33 -18.74 -14.67
N GLY A 260 11.33 -17.83 -15.63
CA GLY A 260 12.22 -17.90 -16.79
C GLY A 260 12.04 -19.15 -17.67
N GLY A 261 10.88 -19.82 -17.59
CA GLY A 261 10.67 -21.12 -18.26
C GLY A 261 11.58 -22.25 -17.75
N SER A 262 12.18 -22.07 -16.59
CA SER A 262 13.13 -23.02 -15.98
C SER A 262 12.45 -23.97 -14.98
N SER A 263 13.25 -24.78 -14.29
CA SER A 263 12.83 -25.60 -13.15
C SER A 263 12.67 -24.82 -11.83
N SER A 264 12.89 -23.51 -11.86
CA SER A 264 12.63 -22.63 -10.71
C SER A 264 11.14 -22.29 -10.64
N PHE A 265 10.49 -22.66 -9.55
CA PHE A 265 9.06 -22.48 -9.37
C PHE A 265 8.74 -21.53 -8.22
N ASP A 266 7.69 -20.72 -8.41
CA ASP A 266 7.03 -19.95 -7.38
C ASP A 266 5.64 -20.57 -7.11
N ASN A 267 5.47 -21.18 -5.95
CA ASN A 267 4.24 -21.82 -5.51
C ASN A 267 3.58 -20.94 -4.46
N ASN A 268 2.35 -20.53 -4.69
CA ASN A 268 1.60 -19.67 -3.78
C ASN A 268 0.22 -20.28 -3.50
N THR A 269 -0.02 -20.66 -2.25
CA THR A 269 -1.32 -21.14 -1.76
C THR A 269 -1.89 -20.12 -0.81
N SER A 270 -3.12 -19.70 -1.01
CA SER A 270 -3.83 -18.82 -0.08
C SER A 270 -5.22 -19.36 0.26
N LEU A 271 -5.60 -19.15 1.52
CA LEU A 271 -6.90 -19.50 2.08
C LEU A 271 -7.50 -18.27 2.73
N ASN A 272 -8.79 -18.05 2.54
CA ASN A 272 -9.54 -17.12 3.37
C ASN A 272 -10.94 -17.68 3.68
N ALA A 273 -11.46 -17.29 4.84
CA ALA A 273 -12.80 -17.66 5.28
C ALA A 273 -13.43 -16.50 6.05
N SER A 274 -14.72 -16.31 5.85
CA SER A 274 -15.54 -15.30 6.51
C SER A 274 -16.72 -15.95 7.17
N LEU A 275 -16.92 -15.67 8.45
CA LEU A 275 -18.03 -16.14 9.27
C LEU A 275 -18.74 -14.93 9.87
N VAL A 276 -20.06 -14.90 9.76
CA VAL A 276 -20.87 -13.79 10.25
C VAL A 276 -22.11 -14.38 10.97
N THR A 277 -22.44 -13.81 12.12
CA THR A 277 -23.66 -14.19 12.83
C THR A 277 -24.91 -13.79 12.04
N ASP A 278 -26.02 -14.51 12.20
CA ASP A 278 -27.27 -14.26 11.47
C ASP A 278 -27.85 -12.86 11.68
N ASP A 279 -27.55 -12.22 12.82
CA ASP A 279 -27.93 -10.87 13.13
C ASP A 279 -26.89 -9.83 12.69
N HIS A 280 -25.83 -10.25 12.01
CA HIS A 280 -24.68 -9.44 11.60
C HIS A 280 -24.05 -8.61 12.73
N ARG A 281 -24.19 -9.05 13.99
CA ARG A 281 -23.64 -8.38 15.15
C ARG A 281 -22.16 -8.66 15.33
N ALA A 282 -21.71 -9.84 14.94
CA ALA A 282 -20.31 -10.23 14.99
C ALA A 282 -19.88 -10.89 13.69
N GLY A 283 -18.63 -10.68 13.33
CA GLY A 283 -18.03 -11.31 12.16
C GLY A 283 -16.56 -11.61 12.41
N LEU A 284 -16.08 -12.66 11.74
CA LEU A 284 -14.69 -13.11 11.78
C LEU A 284 -14.24 -13.42 10.36
N TYR A 285 -13.18 -12.77 9.92
CA TYR A 285 -12.45 -13.06 8.68
C TYR A 285 -11.10 -13.67 9.04
N ILE A 286 -10.80 -14.83 8.50
CA ILE A 286 -9.52 -15.53 8.67
C ILE A 286 -8.84 -15.59 7.32
N PHE A 287 -7.54 -15.37 7.27
CA PHE A 287 -6.75 -15.51 6.06
C PHE A 287 -5.41 -16.18 6.35
N GLY A 288 -4.88 -16.85 5.34
CA GLY A 288 -3.58 -17.49 5.38
C GLY A 288 -2.95 -17.55 4.00
N GLN A 289 -1.61 -17.56 3.96
CA GLN A 289 -0.81 -17.72 2.76
C GLN A 289 0.42 -18.56 3.08
N ASN A 290 0.78 -19.41 2.12
CA ASN A 290 2.07 -20.10 2.09
C ASN A 290 2.65 -19.96 0.68
N ARG A 291 3.79 -19.28 0.56
CA ARG A 291 4.49 -19.06 -0.71
C ARG A 291 5.91 -19.56 -0.61
N HIS A 292 6.33 -20.27 -1.64
CA HIS A 292 7.70 -20.74 -1.80
C HIS A 292 8.15 -20.53 -3.23
N ARG A 293 9.16 -19.67 -3.41
CA ARG A 293 9.85 -19.43 -4.68
C ARG A 293 11.28 -19.93 -4.55
N SER A 294 11.70 -20.78 -5.48
CA SER A 294 13.10 -21.21 -5.59
C SER A 294 13.98 -20.05 -6.07
N GLY A 295 15.23 -20.03 -5.68
CA GLY A 295 16.21 -19.11 -6.24
C GLY A 295 16.35 -19.31 -7.75
N TYR A 296 16.63 -18.23 -8.49
CA TYR A 296 16.78 -18.26 -9.94
C TYR A 296 18.06 -17.55 -10.34
N ASP A 297 18.92 -18.28 -11.02
CA ASP A 297 20.15 -17.86 -11.68
C ASP A 297 19.82 -17.66 -13.16
N TYR A 298 19.85 -16.41 -13.63
CA TYR A 298 19.45 -16.05 -15.00
C TYR A 298 20.55 -16.32 -16.00
N ASP A 299 21.81 -16.06 -15.65
CA ASP A 299 22.94 -16.08 -16.59
C ASP A 299 23.85 -17.29 -16.43
N GLY A 300 23.53 -18.22 -15.50
CA GLY A 300 24.16 -19.50 -15.33
C GLY A 300 25.55 -19.43 -14.65
N ASP A 301 25.81 -18.37 -13.90
CA ASP A 301 27.11 -18.19 -13.21
C ASP A 301 27.16 -18.81 -11.80
N GLY A 302 26.06 -19.42 -11.35
CA GLY A 302 25.92 -20.03 -10.03
C GLY A 302 25.44 -19.08 -8.94
N PHE A 303 25.16 -17.81 -9.26
CA PHE A 303 24.64 -16.79 -8.34
C PHE A 303 23.24 -16.37 -8.77
N THR A 304 22.39 -16.11 -7.80
CA THR A 304 21.00 -15.77 -8.07
C THR A 304 20.80 -14.30 -8.42
N GLU A 305 19.97 -14.00 -9.45
CA GLU A 305 19.38 -12.67 -9.74
C GLU A 305 18.02 -12.53 -9.08
N LEU A 306 17.37 -13.65 -8.74
CA LEU A 306 16.14 -13.67 -7.98
C LEU A 306 16.29 -14.60 -6.78
N PRO A 307 16.20 -14.09 -5.53
CA PRO A 307 16.47 -14.88 -4.34
C PRO A 307 15.40 -15.94 -4.08
N GLU A 308 15.78 -16.99 -3.36
CA GLU A 308 14.83 -17.90 -2.72
C GLU A 308 13.96 -17.12 -1.74
N LEU A 309 12.65 -17.44 -1.74
CA LEU A 309 11.67 -16.84 -0.83
C LEU A 309 10.77 -17.92 -0.25
N LYS A 310 10.63 -17.93 1.08
CA LYS A 310 9.60 -18.67 1.80
C LYS A 310 8.82 -17.67 2.65
N ASN A 311 7.51 -17.59 2.43
CA ASN A 311 6.66 -16.68 3.18
C ASN A 311 5.43 -17.43 3.69
N GLN A 312 5.15 -17.29 4.98
CA GLN A 312 3.98 -17.85 5.64
C GLN A 312 3.28 -16.73 6.40
N THR A 313 2.02 -16.54 6.12
CA THR A 313 1.20 -15.53 6.78
C THR A 313 -0.09 -16.17 7.27
N VAL A 314 -0.48 -15.86 8.48
CA VAL A 314 -1.78 -16.19 9.05
C VAL A 314 -2.31 -15.01 9.84
N GLY A 315 -3.60 -14.75 9.74
CA GLY A 315 -4.20 -13.65 10.47
C GLY A 315 -5.70 -13.71 10.49
N PHE A 316 -6.28 -12.82 11.27
CA PHE A 316 -7.72 -12.65 11.31
C PHE A 316 -8.11 -11.21 11.59
N ARG A 317 -9.32 -10.86 11.18
CA ARG A 317 -10.02 -9.64 11.52
C ARG A 317 -11.40 -9.98 12.04
N SER A 318 -11.79 -9.39 13.14
CA SER A 318 -13.11 -9.58 13.73
C SER A 318 -13.76 -8.23 14.04
N TYR A 319 -15.07 -8.20 14.01
CA TYR A 319 -15.82 -7.08 14.53
C TYR A 319 -16.92 -7.54 15.49
N LEU A 320 -17.24 -6.65 16.43
CA LEU A 320 -18.41 -6.76 17.30
C LEU A 320 -19.13 -5.41 17.29
N LYS A 321 -20.38 -5.41 16.86
CA LYS A 321 -21.28 -4.24 16.98
C LYS A 321 -21.76 -4.18 18.44
N THR A 322 -21.20 -3.29 19.21
CA THR A 322 -21.51 -3.12 20.63
C THR A 322 -22.87 -2.44 20.84
N SER A 323 -23.28 -1.61 19.87
CA SER A 323 -24.61 -1.02 19.76
C SER A 323 -24.99 -0.75 18.31
N THR A 324 -26.17 -0.20 18.05
CA THR A 324 -26.59 0.29 16.73
C THR A 324 -25.62 1.31 16.15
N TYR A 325 -24.93 2.07 17.01
CA TYR A 325 -24.08 3.20 16.62
C TYR A 325 -22.61 2.99 16.96
N SER A 326 -22.22 1.81 17.43
CA SER A 326 -20.83 1.56 17.80
C SER A 326 -20.36 0.17 17.40
N LYS A 327 -19.10 0.14 16.96
CA LYS A 327 -18.42 -1.08 16.49
C LYS A 327 -17.01 -1.16 17.07
N LEU A 328 -16.65 -2.32 17.57
CA LEU A 328 -15.30 -2.69 17.94
C LEU A 328 -14.72 -3.57 16.84
N THR A 329 -13.52 -3.27 16.38
CA THR A 329 -12.77 -4.07 15.40
C THR A 329 -11.46 -4.49 16.01
N PHE A 330 -11.12 -5.77 15.88
CA PHE A 330 -9.85 -6.33 16.31
C PHE A 330 -9.20 -7.09 15.17
N GLU A 331 -7.89 -6.90 15.01
CA GLU A 331 -7.06 -7.56 14.00
C GLU A 331 -5.80 -8.13 14.63
N TYR A 332 -5.35 -9.26 14.11
CA TYR A 332 -4.04 -9.83 14.40
C TYR A 332 -3.53 -10.58 13.18
N HIS A 333 -2.23 -10.49 12.94
CA HIS A 333 -1.53 -11.30 11.95
C HIS A 333 -0.14 -11.67 12.44
N HIS A 334 0.29 -12.84 12.00
CA HIS A 334 1.65 -13.35 12.14
C HIS A 334 2.21 -13.66 10.77
N MET A 335 3.43 -13.19 10.50
CA MET A 335 4.13 -13.40 9.23
C MET A 335 5.53 -13.92 9.52
N GLN A 336 5.92 -14.96 8.77
CA GLN A 336 7.30 -15.45 8.74
C GLN A 336 7.80 -15.38 7.32
N GLU A 337 9.00 -14.85 7.13
CA GLU A 337 9.63 -14.76 5.83
C GLU A 337 11.09 -15.18 5.94
N PHE A 338 11.52 -16.01 5.00
CA PHE A 338 12.91 -16.36 4.75
C PHE A 338 13.26 -15.95 3.33
N ARG A 339 14.38 -15.23 3.17
CA ARG A 339 14.98 -14.88 1.88
C ARG A 339 16.45 -15.26 1.87
N ARG A 340 16.92 -15.79 0.74
CA ARG A 340 18.28 -16.18 0.55
C ARG A 340 18.69 -15.99 -0.91
N GLY A 341 19.72 -15.18 -1.15
CA GLY A 341 20.35 -15.03 -2.45
C GLY A 341 21.86 -15.03 -2.36
N GLY A 342 22.50 -14.99 -3.50
CA GLY A 342 23.91 -15.24 -3.69
C GLY A 342 24.13 -16.63 -4.28
N ASP A 343 25.16 -17.34 -3.83
CA ASP A 343 25.48 -18.69 -4.30
C ASP A 343 25.31 -19.75 -3.17
N MET A 344 25.52 -21.02 -3.51
CA MET A 344 25.49 -22.16 -2.57
C MET A 344 24.27 -22.11 -1.64
N LEU A 345 23.06 -21.99 -2.21
CA LEU A 345 21.81 -21.83 -1.45
C LEU A 345 21.50 -23.01 -0.53
N ASP A 346 22.08 -24.18 -0.79
CA ASP A 346 21.96 -25.42 -0.01
C ASP A 346 22.86 -25.46 1.23
N ARG A 347 23.76 -24.47 1.41
CA ARG A 347 24.72 -24.40 2.50
C ARG A 347 24.41 -23.23 3.45
N PRO A 348 24.95 -23.27 4.69
CA PRO A 348 24.92 -22.09 5.56
C PRO A 348 25.49 -20.85 4.86
N PRO A 349 24.98 -19.65 5.14
CA PRO A 349 25.39 -18.45 4.40
C PRO A 349 26.89 -18.11 4.55
N HIS A 350 27.52 -18.51 5.63
CA HIS A 350 28.96 -18.28 5.87
C HIS A 350 29.87 -19.24 5.09
N GLU A 351 29.34 -20.26 4.43
CA GLU A 351 30.08 -21.15 3.54
C GLU A 351 30.01 -20.71 2.08
N ALA A 352 29.12 -19.78 1.73
CA ALA A 352 28.98 -19.26 0.40
C ALA A 352 30.05 -18.22 0.07
N HIS A 353 30.33 -18.00 -1.23
CA HIS A 353 31.21 -16.89 -1.64
C HIS A 353 30.56 -15.54 -1.35
N ILE A 354 29.26 -15.41 -1.66
CA ILE A 354 28.42 -14.27 -1.29
C ILE A 354 27.06 -14.78 -0.81
N ALA A 355 26.60 -14.26 0.30
CA ALA A 355 25.26 -14.52 0.79
C ALA A 355 24.59 -13.26 1.35
N GLU A 356 23.33 -13.11 1.01
CA GLU A 356 22.40 -12.25 1.72
C GLU A 356 21.22 -13.10 2.17
N GLN A 357 21.06 -13.26 3.48
CA GLN A 357 20.00 -14.05 4.05
C GLN A 357 19.25 -13.24 5.09
N LEU A 358 17.95 -13.28 5.03
CA LEU A 358 17.05 -12.61 5.97
C LEU A 358 15.99 -13.59 6.45
N GLN A 359 15.75 -13.59 7.74
CA GLN A 359 14.64 -14.30 8.35
C GLN A 359 13.87 -13.33 9.23
N HIS A 360 12.63 -13.03 8.83
CA HIS A 360 11.72 -12.13 9.55
C HIS A 360 10.66 -12.94 10.29
N SER A 361 10.32 -12.48 11.49
CA SER A 361 9.12 -12.88 12.23
C SER A 361 8.40 -11.61 12.66
N ILE A 362 7.17 -11.42 12.17
CA ILE A 362 6.39 -10.21 12.39
C ILE A 362 5.08 -10.59 13.06
N ASP A 363 4.81 -9.96 14.21
CA ASP A 363 3.54 -10.03 14.92
C ASP A 363 2.90 -8.65 14.91
N GLY A 364 1.73 -8.51 14.30
CA GLY A 364 1.02 -7.24 14.21
C GLY A 364 -0.44 -7.35 14.61
N GLY A 365 -0.98 -6.25 15.13
CA GLY A 365 -2.39 -6.21 15.47
C GLY A 365 -2.92 -4.82 15.75
N SER A 366 -4.24 -4.69 15.73
CA SER A 366 -4.91 -3.42 15.99
C SER A 366 -6.24 -3.63 16.71
N LEU A 367 -6.62 -2.62 17.47
CA LEU A 367 -7.92 -2.47 18.09
C LEU A 367 -8.50 -1.12 17.71
N LYS A 368 -9.75 -1.08 17.24
CA LYS A 368 -10.44 0.13 16.85
C LYS A 368 -11.86 0.15 17.41
N TYR A 369 -12.24 1.26 18.00
CA TYR A 369 -13.61 1.53 18.40
C TYR A 369 -14.15 2.72 17.62
N ASP A 370 -15.23 2.50 16.87
CA ASP A 370 -15.95 3.51 16.11
C ASP A 370 -17.32 3.77 16.76
N TYR A 371 -17.63 5.05 16.97
CA TYR A 371 -18.92 5.51 17.45
C TYR A 371 -19.51 6.55 16.48
N PHE A 372 -20.79 6.44 16.19
CA PHE A 372 -21.59 7.36 15.39
C PHE A 372 -22.73 7.91 16.27
N SER A 373 -22.93 9.21 16.30
CA SER A 373 -24.08 9.75 17.01
C SER A 373 -25.40 9.48 16.26
N PRO A 374 -26.51 9.28 16.98
CA PRO A 374 -27.82 9.03 16.36
C PRO A 374 -28.28 10.10 15.37
N ASN A 375 -27.80 11.34 15.51
CA ASN A 375 -28.10 12.44 14.60
C ASN A 375 -27.14 12.52 13.39
N GLU A 376 -26.28 11.51 13.21
CA GLU A 376 -25.26 11.39 12.15
C GLU A 376 -24.22 12.53 12.08
N LYS A 377 -24.26 13.48 13.04
CA LYS A 377 -23.39 14.66 13.03
C LYS A 377 -22.03 14.43 13.66
N ASN A 378 -21.89 13.44 14.55
CA ASN A 378 -20.65 13.19 15.27
C ASN A 378 -20.14 11.76 15.01
N ARG A 379 -18.85 11.64 14.76
CA ARG A 379 -18.16 10.36 14.66
C ARG A 379 -16.90 10.42 15.50
N LEU A 380 -16.69 9.39 16.31
CA LEU A 380 -15.50 9.23 17.12
C LEU A 380 -14.85 7.89 16.77
N SER A 381 -13.56 7.92 16.44
CA SER A 381 -12.74 6.72 16.29
C SER A 381 -11.60 6.76 17.30
N ILE A 382 -11.46 5.72 18.11
CA ILE A 382 -10.33 5.51 19.01
C ILE A 382 -9.62 4.26 18.55
N PHE A 383 -8.30 4.28 18.46
CA PHE A 383 -7.54 3.14 17.98
C PHE A 383 -6.20 2.97 18.68
N ALA A 384 -5.73 1.75 18.70
CA ALA A 384 -4.38 1.36 19.05
C ALA A 384 -3.90 0.27 18.11
N SER A 385 -2.63 0.32 17.72
CA SER A 385 -1.99 -0.71 16.92
C SER A 385 -0.56 -0.93 17.39
N ALA A 386 -0.04 -2.14 17.21
CA ALA A 386 1.34 -2.45 17.45
C ALA A 386 1.81 -3.53 16.47
N ALA A 387 3.08 -3.45 16.07
CA ALA A 387 3.76 -4.50 15.34
C ALA A 387 5.17 -4.69 15.90
N ASN A 388 5.58 -5.94 16.06
CA ASN A 388 6.93 -6.32 16.44
C ASN A 388 7.55 -7.11 15.31
N THR A 389 8.74 -6.70 14.88
CA THR A 389 9.53 -7.38 13.86
C THR A 389 10.82 -7.87 14.49
N ASP A 390 11.07 -9.18 14.45
CA ASP A 390 12.35 -9.79 14.77
C ASP A 390 12.99 -10.24 13.45
N ARG A 391 14.25 -9.84 13.20
CA ARG A 391 15.01 -10.18 12.00
C ARG A 391 16.37 -10.77 12.39
N ASP A 392 16.63 -11.97 11.92
CA ASP A 392 17.98 -12.50 11.83
C ASP A 392 18.50 -12.28 10.41
N SER A 393 19.74 -11.80 10.27
CA SER A 393 20.31 -11.42 8.97
C SER A 393 21.73 -11.94 8.82
N TYR A 394 22.12 -12.15 7.57
CA TYR A 394 23.49 -12.39 7.15
C TYR A 394 23.73 -11.55 5.88
N TYR A 395 24.79 -10.74 5.88
CA TYR A 395 25.20 -9.94 4.73
C TYR A 395 26.70 -10.04 4.53
N GLY A 396 27.15 -10.69 3.46
CA GLY A 396 28.55 -10.62 3.15
C GLY A 396 29.19 -11.83 2.48
N PRO A 397 30.52 -11.75 2.30
CA PRO A 397 31.33 -12.88 1.85
C PRO A 397 31.46 -13.94 2.94
N GLY A 398 31.57 -15.21 2.53
CA GLY A 398 31.53 -16.36 3.41
C GLY A 398 32.75 -16.63 4.27
N ASN A 399 33.82 -15.89 4.13
CA ASN A 399 35.10 -16.26 4.76
C ASN A 399 35.24 -15.91 6.24
N ASP A 400 34.29 -15.23 6.86
CA ASP A 400 34.32 -14.93 8.29
C ASP A 400 32.92 -15.05 8.90
N PRO A 401 32.57 -16.21 9.46
CA PRO A 401 31.23 -16.50 9.94
C PRO A 401 30.76 -15.56 11.07
N LEU A 402 31.67 -14.94 11.81
CA LEU A 402 31.31 -14.06 12.92
C LEU A 402 30.96 -12.63 12.47
N LYS A 403 31.41 -12.20 11.29
CA LYS A 403 31.28 -10.80 10.87
C LYS A 403 29.95 -10.45 10.25
N ALA A 404 29.35 -11.34 9.52
CA ALA A 404 28.20 -11.02 8.67
C ALA A 404 26.82 -11.30 9.31
N TYR A 405 26.77 -11.95 10.47
CA TYR A 405 25.52 -12.20 11.18
C TYR A 405 25.05 -10.97 11.96
N GLY A 406 23.77 -10.72 11.88
CA GLY A 406 23.12 -9.64 12.61
C GLY A 406 21.76 -10.03 13.16
N LYS A 407 21.33 -9.25 14.15
CA LYS A 407 20.01 -9.36 14.76
C LYS A 407 19.39 -7.99 14.90
N THR A 408 18.17 -7.87 14.40
CA THR A 408 17.41 -6.62 14.49
C THR A 408 16.07 -6.89 15.15
N THR A 409 15.66 -6.01 16.04
CA THR A 409 14.30 -6.00 16.62
C THR A 409 13.72 -4.63 16.45
N ASP A 410 12.46 -4.57 16.07
CA ASP A 410 11.75 -3.30 15.84
C ASP A 410 10.31 -3.39 16.34
N LEU A 411 9.99 -2.55 17.33
CA LEU A 411 8.65 -2.46 17.90
C LEU A 411 8.05 -1.09 17.61
N ILE A 412 7.04 -1.07 16.73
CA ILE A 412 6.20 0.09 16.54
C ILE A 412 4.91 -0.04 17.35
N ALA A 413 4.48 1.05 17.97
CA ALA A 413 3.19 1.14 18.64
C ALA A 413 2.58 2.51 18.36
N MET A 414 1.31 2.53 18.01
CA MET A 414 0.57 3.75 17.70
C MET A 414 -0.77 3.74 18.42
N GLY A 415 -1.18 4.89 18.95
CA GLY A 415 -2.50 5.10 19.51
C GLY A 415 -3.02 6.48 19.17
N GLY A 416 -4.33 6.61 19.05
CA GLY A 416 -4.92 7.90 18.72
C GLY A 416 -6.43 7.92 18.81
N ALA A 417 -6.94 9.15 18.69
CA ALA A 417 -8.37 9.43 18.60
C ALA A 417 -8.63 10.44 17.49
N GLN A 418 -9.70 10.22 16.74
CA GLN A 418 -10.19 11.13 15.72
C GLN A 418 -11.66 11.41 15.95
N TYR A 419 -12.00 12.69 15.90
CA TYR A 419 -13.37 13.17 15.99
C TYR A 419 -13.77 13.94 14.74
N VAL A 420 -14.95 13.66 14.22
CA VAL A 420 -15.52 14.38 13.08
C VAL A 420 -16.87 14.96 13.49
N HIS A 421 -17.05 16.25 13.24
CA HIS A 421 -18.33 16.93 13.42
C HIS A 421 -18.83 17.49 12.09
N THR A 422 -20.05 17.12 11.73
CA THR A 422 -20.74 17.61 10.52
C THR A 422 -21.64 18.78 10.88
N PHE A 423 -21.33 19.96 10.35
CA PHE A 423 -22.16 21.15 10.47
C PHE A 423 -23.13 21.21 9.28
N ASP A 424 -24.42 21.46 9.55
CA ASP A 424 -25.39 21.74 8.48
C ASP A 424 -25.01 23.00 7.69
N LYS A 425 -24.39 23.97 8.37
CA LYS A 425 -23.79 25.17 7.78
C LYS A 425 -22.70 25.71 8.71
N CYS A 426 -21.50 25.88 8.17
CA CYS A 426 -20.40 26.55 8.82
C CYS A 426 -19.90 27.67 7.90
N LEU A 427 -20.04 28.93 8.32
CA LEU A 427 -19.79 30.13 7.51
C LEU A 427 -20.74 30.22 6.32
N PHE A 428 -20.44 29.55 5.21
CA PHE A 428 -21.15 29.71 3.93
C PHE A 428 -21.71 28.40 3.33
N MET A 429 -21.20 27.22 3.78
CA MET A 429 -21.62 25.89 3.28
C MET A 429 -21.69 24.88 4.42
N PRO A 430 -22.34 23.71 4.21
CA PRO A 430 -22.16 22.55 5.07
C PRO A 430 -20.68 22.17 5.16
N SER A 431 -20.24 21.68 6.30
CA SER A 431 -18.84 21.28 6.45
C SER A 431 -18.63 20.13 7.42
N ASP A 432 -17.53 19.40 7.23
CA ASP A 432 -17.02 18.43 8.16
C ASP A 432 -15.73 18.97 8.81
N LEU A 433 -15.77 19.16 10.14
CA LEU A 433 -14.59 19.45 10.94
C LEU A 433 -14.01 18.13 11.46
N THR A 434 -12.76 17.85 11.10
CA THR A 434 -12.03 16.68 11.58
C THR A 434 -10.88 17.13 12.47
N ALA A 435 -10.81 16.60 13.68
CA ALA A 435 -9.72 16.81 14.63
C ALA A 435 -9.18 15.47 15.12
N GLY A 436 -7.90 15.38 15.42
CA GLY A 436 -7.33 14.17 15.97
C GLY A 436 -6.02 14.39 16.70
N LEU A 437 -5.76 13.45 17.60
CA LEU A 437 -4.52 13.34 18.36
C LEU A 437 -3.94 11.95 18.15
N GLU A 438 -2.64 11.86 17.97
CA GLU A 438 -1.93 10.61 17.75
C GLU A 438 -0.60 10.59 18.50
N TYR A 439 -0.23 9.42 18.95
CA TYR A 439 1.09 9.11 19.46
C TYR A 439 1.65 7.91 18.72
N ASN A 440 2.87 8.04 18.24
CA ASN A 440 3.63 6.95 17.59
C ASN A 440 4.94 6.76 18.34
N ARG A 441 5.26 5.50 18.64
CA ARG A 441 6.55 5.08 19.17
C ARG A 441 7.10 3.97 18.31
N ASP A 442 8.36 4.13 17.90
CA ASP A 442 9.12 3.15 17.12
C ASP A 442 10.45 2.92 17.85
N ARG A 443 10.76 1.66 18.17
CA ARG A 443 11.97 1.27 18.86
C ARG A 443 12.72 0.22 18.07
N LEU A 444 13.78 0.68 17.40
CA LEU A 444 14.68 -0.10 16.58
C LEU A 444 15.95 -0.42 17.36
N LYS A 445 16.33 -1.70 17.37
CA LYS A 445 17.64 -2.19 17.81
C LYS A 445 18.22 -3.06 16.72
N ASP A 446 19.38 -2.70 16.22
CA ASP A 446 20.11 -3.45 15.21
C ASP A 446 21.54 -3.69 15.66
N ASN A 447 22.00 -4.94 15.59
CA ASN A 447 23.33 -5.36 15.95
C ASN A 447 23.94 -6.21 14.83
N MET A 448 25.01 -5.71 14.23
CA MET A 448 25.86 -6.40 13.28
C MET A 448 27.27 -6.50 13.90
N TRP A 449 27.47 -7.52 14.71
CA TRP A 449 28.65 -7.58 15.61
C TRP A 449 29.99 -7.54 14.88
N GLY A 450 30.12 -8.26 13.78
CA GLY A 450 31.35 -8.30 13.04
C GLY A 450 31.68 -7.03 12.26
N TYR A 451 30.70 -6.19 11.99
CA TYR A 451 30.88 -4.90 11.33
C TYR A 451 30.89 -3.73 12.33
N ASP A 452 30.86 -4.05 13.64
CA ASP A 452 30.79 -3.06 14.73
C ASP A 452 29.70 -1.99 14.47
N ARG A 453 28.55 -2.44 13.96
CA ARG A 453 27.35 -1.61 13.78
C ARG A 453 26.33 -1.91 14.85
N HIS A 454 26.08 -0.94 15.69
CA HIS A 454 25.09 -1.00 16.76
C HIS A 454 24.15 0.21 16.67
N THR A 455 22.88 -0.04 16.41
CA THR A 455 21.85 1.00 16.39
C THR A 455 20.83 0.71 17.48
N ASP A 456 20.67 1.61 18.44
CA ASP A 456 19.54 1.63 19.39
C ASP A 456 18.84 2.98 19.25
N GLN A 457 17.71 2.98 18.57
CA GLN A 457 16.97 4.18 18.27
C GLN A 457 15.55 4.08 18.82
N THR A 458 15.10 5.13 19.50
CA THR A 458 13.70 5.27 19.89
C THR A 458 13.17 6.57 19.29
N VAL A 459 12.18 6.43 18.44
CA VAL A 459 11.42 7.55 17.88
C VAL A 459 10.10 7.69 18.64
N ASN A 460 9.79 8.91 19.04
CA ASN A 460 8.50 9.26 19.64
C ASN A 460 7.93 10.47 18.90
N ILE A 461 6.70 10.35 18.39
CA ILE A 461 6.03 11.42 17.68
C ILE A 461 4.68 11.68 18.33
N TYR A 462 4.50 12.90 18.81
CA TYR A 462 3.21 13.41 19.30
C TYR A 462 2.61 14.29 18.21
N SER A 463 1.39 14.03 17.85
CA SER A 463 0.77 14.67 16.70
C SER A 463 -0.62 15.18 17.03
N ALA A 464 -0.94 16.35 16.50
CA ALA A 464 -2.29 16.90 16.50
C ALA A 464 -2.63 17.40 15.10
N PHE A 465 -3.82 17.09 14.60
CA PHE A 465 -4.28 17.60 13.31
C PHE A 465 -5.69 18.17 13.39
N LEU A 466 -5.93 19.17 12.57
CA LEU A 466 -7.22 19.82 12.44
C LEU A 466 -7.43 20.18 10.96
N GLN A 467 -8.60 19.85 10.45
CA GLN A 467 -9.02 20.25 9.11
C GLN A 467 -10.52 20.52 9.06
N ASN A 468 -10.93 21.42 8.19
CA ASN A 468 -12.32 21.63 7.86
C ASN A 468 -12.53 21.51 6.35
N GLU A 469 -13.55 20.76 5.94
CA GLU A 469 -13.94 20.60 4.56
C GLU A 469 -15.34 21.17 4.36
N TRP A 470 -15.44 22.34 3.73
CA TRP A 470 -16.72 22.89 3.25
C TRP A 470 -17.07 22.21 1.95
N LYS A 471 -18.23 21.57 1.86
CA LYS A 471 -18.56 20.75 0.71
C LYS A 471 -20.04 20.72 0.34
N ASN A 472 -20.26 20.57 -0.95
CA ASN A 472 -21.52 20.21 -1.57
C ASN A 472 -21.21 19.40 -2.84
N GLU A 473 -22.21 19.07 -3.64
CA GLU A 473 -22.00 18.31 -4.89
C GLU A 473 -21.06 19.04 -5.88
N ARG A 474 -21.10 20.38 -5.94
CA ARG A 474 -20.35 21.17 -6.90
C ARG A 474 -18.98 21.63 -6.38
N TRP A 475 -18.84 21.92 -5.10
CA TRP A 475 -17.63 22.46 -4.51
C TRP A 475 -17.16 21.61 -3.30
N SER A 476 -15.87 21.53 -3.13
CA SER A 476 -15.24 21.17 -1.87
C SER A 476 -14.01 22.06 -1.66
N ILE A 477 -13.93 22.71 -0.51
CA ILE A 477 -12.80 23.51 -0.05
C ILE A 477 -12.33 22.90 1.25
N LEU A 478 -11.15 22.31 1.25
CA LEU A 478 -10.55 21.73 2.43
C LEU A 478 -9.32 22.55 2.80
N VAL A 479 -9.25 22.96 4.08
CA VAL A 479 -8.09 23.60 4.67
C VAL A 479 -7.78 22.91 5.99
N GLY A 480 -6.53 22.60 6.24
CA GLY A 480 -6.11 21.97 7.47
C GLY A 480 -4.60 21.91 7.62
N GLY A 481 -4.18 21.33 8.71
CA GLY A 481 -2.78 21.11 8.99
C GLY A 481 -2.56 20.15 10.14
N ARG A 482 -1.33 19.70 10.26
CA ARG A 482 -0.85 18.79 11.28
C ARG A 482 0.37 19.41 11.95
N LEU A 483 0.43 19.26 13.26
CA LEU A 483 1.58 19.59 14.09
C LEU A 483 2.20 18.28 14.59
N ASP A 484 3.48 18.10 14.35
CA ASP A 484 4.24 16.94 14.83
C ASP A 484 5.40 17.40 15.72
N LYS A 485 5.47 16.85 16.94
CA LYS A 485 6.65 16.94 17.80
C LYS A 485 7.37 15.60 17.75
N HIS A 486 8.44 15.57 17.00
CA HIS A 486 9.33 14.43 16.80
C HIS A 486 10.53 14.59 17.74
N ASN A 487 10.92 13.54 18.50
CA ASN A 487 12.02 13.64 19.45
C ASN A 487 13.42 13.83 18.83
N MET A 488 13.58 13.49 17.53
CA MET A 488 14.83 13.68 16.79
C MET A 488 14.87 15.00 16.00
N VAL A 489 13.87 15.86 16.17
CA VAL A 489 13.79 17.18 15.53
C VAL A 489 13.53 18.24 16.61
N ASP A 490 14.33 19.29 16.62
CA ASP A 490 14.25 20.30 17.69
C ASP A 490 12.93 21.07 17.68
N ASN A 491 12.44 21.42 16.51
CA ASN A 491 11.25 22.24 16.35
C ASN A 491 9.97 21.38 16.17
N ILE A 492 8.84 21.96 16.50
CA ILE A 492 7.54 21.42 16.10
C ILE A 492 7.39 21.65 14.60
N ILE A 493 7.03 20.60 13.89
CA ILE A 493 6.85 20.65 12.44
C ILE A 493 5.38 20.88 12.14
N PHE A 494 5.11 21.89 11.32
CA PHE A 494 3.77 22.19 10.82
C PHE A 494 3.64 21.77 9.35
N SER A 495 2.69 20.91 9.06
CA SER A 495 2.38 20.39 7.72
C SER A 495 0.99 20.87 7.27
N PRO A 496 0.90 22.04 6.60
CA PRO A 496 -0.37 22.54 6.07
C PRO A 496 -0.81 21.79 4.82
N ARG A 497 -2.14 21.81 4.58
CA ARG A 497 -2.75 21.37 3.31
C ARG A 497 -3.95 22.25 2.96
N ALA A 498 -4.16 22.41 1.65
CA ALA A 498 -5.31 23.08 1.10
C ALA A 498 -5.72 22.39 -0.20
N ASN A 499 -6.99 22.07 -0.34
CA ASN A 499 -7.53 21.40 -1.52
C ASN A 499 -8.80 22.12 -1.97
N LEU A 500 -8.93 22.30 -3.27
CA LEU A 500 -10.11 22.84 -3.91
C LEU A 500 -10.60 21.83 -4.96
N ARG A 501 -11.85 21.42 -4.87
CA ARG A 501 -12.55 20.65 -5.89
C ARG A 501 -13.71 21.48 -6.44
N PHE A 502 -13.82 21.49 -7.76
CA PHE A 502 -14.92 22.11 -8.48
C PHE A 502 -15.48 21.15 -9.52
N ASN A 503 -16.75 20.85 -9.44
CA ASN A 503 -17.49 20.02 -10.38
C ASN A 503 -18.44 20.93 -11.19
N PRO A 504 -18.00 21.45 -12.36
CA PRO A 504 -18.88 22.26 -13.21
C PRO A 504 -20.10 21.46 -13.67
N THR A 505 -19.93 20.17 -13.87
CA THR A 505 -20.99 19.19 -14.15
C THR A 505 -20.77 17.93 -13.32
N GLN A 506 -21.73 17.00 -13.33
CA GLN A 506 -21.55 15.71 -12.66
C GLN A 506 -20.43 14.84 -13.30
N ASN A 507 -20.02 15.17 -14.52
CA ASN A 507 -19.06 14.40 -15.31
C ASN A 507 -17.66 15.03 -15.36
N ILE A 508 -17.45 16.20 -14.77
CA ILE A 508 -16.15 16.88 -14.79
C ILE A 508 -15.78 17.26 -13.36
N ASN A 509 -14.61 16.78 -12.93
CA ASN A 509 -14.03 17.12 -11.64
C ASN A 509 -12.69 17.83 -11.84
N LEU A 510 -12.62 19.08 -11.43
CA LEU A 510 -11.38 19.86 -11.40
C LEU A 510 -10.86 19.91 -9.96
N ARG A 511 -9.57 19.64 -9.74
CA ARG A 511 -8.97 19.71 -8.41
C ARG A 511 -7.67 20.48 -8.44
N LEU A 512 -7.45 21.26 -7.39
CA LEU A 512 -6.18 21.88 -7.05
C LEU A 512 -5.80 21.43 -5.65
N SER A 513 -4.54 21.07 -5.46
CA SER A 513 -4.04 20.62 -4.15
C SER A 513 -2.69 21.25 -3.84
N TYR A 514 -2.53 21.67 -2.60
CA TYR A 514 -1.27 22.08 -1.99
C TYR A 514 -1.06 21.30 -0.70
N SER A 515 0.17 20.86 -0.46
CA SER A 515 0.56 20.25 0.81
C SER A 515 2.04 20.42 1.09
N SER A 516 2.38 20.47 2.36
CA SER A 516 3.74 20.38 2.85
C SER A 516 3.94 19.05 3.59
N GLY A 517 5.17 18.56 3.62
CA GLY A 517 5.54 17.33 4.31
C GLY A 517 6.99 17.34 4.75
N PHE A 518 7.39 16.35 5.53
CA PHE A 518 8.75 16.18 6.01
C PHE A 518 9.15 14.72 6.14
N ARG A 519 10.46 14.47 6.18
CA ARG A 519 11.07 13.20 6.56
C ARG A 519 12.08 13.46 7.67
N ALA A 520 11.93 12.74 8.79
CA ALA A 520 12.79 12.91 9.94
C ALA A 520 14.17 12.24 9.76
N PRO A 521 15.22 12.70 10.47
CA PRO A 521 16.58 12.15 10.38
C PRO A 521 16.75 10.86 11.20
N GLN A 522 15.81 9.92 11.10
CA GLN A 522 15.86 8.61 11.75
C GLN A 522 16.52 7.57 10.87
N ALA A 523 16.92 6.42 11.45
CA ALA A 523 17.32 5.26 10.69
C ALA A 523 16.11 4.61 10.02
N PHE A 524 16.28 4.20 8.79
CA PHE A 524 15.28 3.50 7.97
C PHE A 524 15.82 2.15 7.50
N ASP A 525 14.98 1.33 6.92
CA ASP A 525 15.34 -0.01 6.46
C ASP A 525 16.47 0.00 5.43
N GLU A 526 16.49 1.01 4.55
CA GLU A 526 17.60 1.18 3.62
C GLU A 526 18.96 1.46 4.30
N ASP A 527 18.96 2.02 5.52
CA ASP A 527 20.18 2.22 6.31
C ASP A 527 20.64 0.92 6.97
N MET A 528 19.70 -0.02 7.18
CA MET A 528 19.99 -1.33 7.77
C MET A 528 20.44 -2.35 6.71
N HIS A 529 20.12 -2.10 5.45
CA HIS A 529 20.59 -2.92 4.34
C HIS A 529 22.09 -2.73 4.15
N ILE A 530 22.82 -3.82 3.98
CA ILE A 530 24.26 -3.82 3.72
C ILE A 530 24.46 -4.24 2.27
N GLU A 531 24.98 -3.33 1.47
CA GLU A 531 25.30 -3.63 0.08
C GLU A 531 26.59 -4.45 0.00
N ASN A 532 26.59 -5.47 -0.84
CA ASN A 532 27.79 -6.19 -1.20
C ASN A 532 28.24 -5.73 -2.59
N VAL A 533 29.39 -5.11 -2.64
CA VAL A 533 29.98 -4.57 -3.87
C VAL A 533 31.36 -5.17 -4.02
N GLY A 534 31.50 -6.12 -4.96
CA GLY A 534 32.80 -6.75 -5.24
C GLY A 534 33.43 -7.43 -4.06
N GLY A 535 32.67 -8.22 -3.32
CA GLY A 535 33.14 -8.92 -2.13
C GLY A 535 33.45 -8.00 -0.94
N THR A 536 33.15 -6.69 -1.02
CA THR A 536 33.31 -5.76 0.08
C THR A 536 31.96 -5.22 0.54
N VAL A 537 31.83 -5.12 1.85
CA VAL A 537 30.62 -4.62 2.51
C VAL A 537 30.59 -3.10 2.52
N ALA A 538 29.47 -2.51 2.14
CA ALA A 538 29.23 -1.08 2.24
C ALA A 538 28.05 -0.80 3.18
N MET A 539 28.30 -0.03 4.24
CA MET A 539 27.30 0.38 5.23
C MET A 539 26.94 1.86 5.08
N ILE A 540 25.75 2.21 5.54
CA ILE A 540 25.31 3.60 5.62
C ILE A 540 25.37 4.07 7.07
N GLU A 541 26.05 5.18 7.30
CA GLU A 541 26.07 5.90 8.57
C GLU A 541 25.46 7.30 8.38
N ARG A 542 24.91 7.87 9.44
CA ARG A 542 24.28 9.20 9.43
C ARG A 542 25.20 10.23 10.08
N THR A 543 25.28 11.41 9.49
CA THR A 543 25.98 12.54 10.12
C THR A 543 25.25 12.98 11.40
N LYS A 544 26.00 13.42 12.41
CA LYS A 544 25.44 13.82 13.72
C LYS A 544 24.48 15.02 13.63
N ASN A 545 24.63 15.86 12.61
CA ASN A 545 23.85 17.08 12.42
C ASN A 545 22.80 16.97 11.29
N LEU A 546 22.34 15.76 11.00
CA LEU A 546 21.34 15.50 9.98
C LEU A 546 20.02 16.19 10.35
N LYS A 547 19.52 17.09 9.49
CA LYS A 547 18.25 17.81 9.66
C LYS A 547 17.13 17.08 8.93
N GLU A 548 15.90 17.40 9.27
CA GLU A 548 14.73 16.89 8.54
C GLU A 548 14.70 17.41 7.09
N GLU A 549 14.35 16.55 6.14
CA GLU A 549 13.97 16.94 4.79
C GLU A 549 12.58 17.57 4.81
N LYS A 550 12.35 18.58 3.97
CA LYS A 550 11.04 19.25 3.83
C LYS A 550 10.57 19.20 2.39
N SER A 551 9.26 19.17 2.21
CA SER A 551 8.64 19.21 0.89
C SER A 551 7.51 20.20 0.78
N GLN A 552 7.33 20.73 -0.43
CA GLN A 552 6.15 21.46 -0.86
C GLN A 552 5.67 20.87 -2.16
N SER A 553 4.40 20.47 -2.21
CA SER A 553 3.80 19.78 -3.35
C SER A 553 2.56 20.54 -3.83
N PHE A 554 2.45 20.70 -5.14
CA PHE A 554 1.31 21.28 -5.83
C PHE A 554 0.83 20.30 -6.88
N SER A 555 -0.48 20.18 -7.06
CA SER A 555 -1.06 19.47 -8.20
C SER A 555 -2.36 20.11 -8.68
N ALA A 556 -2.59 19.94 -9.98
CA ALA A 556 -3.84 20.30 -10.64
C ALA A 556 -4.31 19.11 -11.47
N SER A 557 -5.57 18.75 -11.38
CA SER A 557 -6.13 17.65 -12.17
C SER A 557 -7.50 17.96 -12.74
N ALA A 558 -7.76 17.37 -13.90
CA ALA A 558 -9.06 17.31 -14.53
C ALA A 558 -9.41 15.83 -14.76
N ASP A 559 -10.55 15.41 -14.24
CA ASP A 559 -11.08 14.05 -14.30
C ASP A 559 -12.44 14.12 -15.01
N ILE A 560 -12.49 13.60 -16.23
CA ILE A 560 -13.59 13.77 -17.17
C ILE A 560 -14.21 12.41 -17.45
N TYR A 561 -15.50 12.32 -17.20
CA TYR A 561 -16.31 11.13 -17.46
C TYR A 561 -17.26 11.39 -18.61
N HIS A 562 -17.39 10.44 -19.49
CA HIS A 562 -18.35 10.54 -20.58
C HIS A 562 -18.98 9.18 -20.86
N ARG A 563 -20.28 9.19 -21.13
CA ARG A 563 -21.02 8.00 -21.52
C ARG A 563 -21.66 8.26 -22.88
N PHE A 564 -21.38 7.40 -23.85
CA PHE A 564 -22.00 7.44 -25.17
C PHE A 564 -22.48 6.05 -25.56
N GLY A 565 -23.80 5.89 -25.57
CA GLY A 565 -24.43 4.59 -25.76
C GLY A 565 -24.02 3.60 -24.68
N ALA A 566 -23.44 2.48 -25.08
CA ALA A 566 -22.98 1.41 -24.19
C ALA A 566 -21.55 1.62 -23.67
N PHE A 567 -20.83 2.64 -24.14
CA PHE A 567 -19.47 2.95 -23.72
C PHE A 567 -19.48 3.88 -22.51
N GLN A 568 -18.65 3.54 -21.51
CA GLN A 568 -18.29 4.42 -20.40
C GLN A 568 -16.81 4.77 -20.56
N THR A 569 -16.45 6.04 -20.44
CA THR A 569 -15.08 6.51 -20.55
C THR A 569 -14.73 7.42 -19.39
N ASN A 570 -13.48 7.33 -18.97
CA ASN A 570 -12.87 8.27 -18.05
C ASN A 570 -11.53 8.72 -18.61
N PHE A 571 -11.29 10.00 -18.59
CA PHE A 571 -9.98 10.58 -18.92
C PHE A 571 -9.52 11.46 -17.77
N LEU A 572 -8.36 11.17 -17.23
CA LEU A 572 -7.70 11.93 -16.18
C LEU A 572 -6.41 12.53 -16.70
N ILE A 573 -6.23 13.82 -16.48
CA ILE A 573 -4.96 14.52 -16.61
C ILE A 573 -4.60 15.14 -15.26
N GLU A 574 -3.36 14.94 -14.80
CA GLU A 574 -2.83 15.53 -13.59
C GLU A 574 -1.45 16.12 -13.84
N GLY A 575 -1.30 17.43 -13.67
CA GLY A 575 -0.02 18.11 -13.61
C GLY A 575 0.46 18.18 -12.16
N PHE A 576 1.78 18.03 -11.94
CA PHE A 576 2.34 18.05 -10.59
C PHE A 576 3.73 18.70 -10.50
N TYR A 577 4.00 19.27 -9.33
CA TYR A 577 5.28 19.83 -8.94
C TYR A 577 5.54 19.53 -7.47
N THR A 578 6.71 19.00 -7.15
CA THR A 578 7.20 18.80 -5.78
C THR A 578 8.59 19.37 -5.67
N LYS A 579 8.82 20.22 -4.67
CA LYS A 579 10.12 20.74 -4.27
C LYS A 579 10.54 20.10 -2.94
N LEU A 580 11.76 19.62 -2.88
CA LEU A 580 12.41 19.10 -1.68
C LEU A 580 13.55 20.05 -1.27
N THR A 581 13.74 20.21 0.02
CA THR A 581 14.87 20.94 0.63
C THR A 581 15.55 20.06 1.65
N ASP A 582 16.86 20.27 1.84
CA ASP A 582 17.68 19.48 2.76
C ASP A 582 17.65 17.96 2.46
N VAL A 583 17.66 17.59 1.16
CA VAL A 583 17.51 16.21 0.69
C VAL A 583 18.61 15.32 1.24
N PHE A 584 18.25 14.12 1.71
CA PHE A 584 19.23 13.14 2.15
C PHE A 584 19.99 12.56 0.96
N VAL A 585 21.30 12.73 0.99
CA VAL A 585 22.21 12.20 -0.02
C VAL A 585 23.26 11.31 0.64
N LEU A 586 23.72 10.33 -0.10
CA LEU A 586 24.86 9.51 0.30
C LEU A 586 26.14 10.13 -0.29
N GLY A 587 27.12 10.33 0.56
CA GLY A 587 28.46 10.76 0.16
C GLY A 587 29.24 9.60 -0.47
N GLU A 588 30.47 9.91 -0.90
CA GLU A 588 31.40 8.91 -1.41
C GLU A 588 31.74 7.87 -0.34
N PRO A 589 31.86 6.60 -0.72
CA PRO A 589 32.26 5.57 0.21
C PRO A 589 33.74 5.77 0.62
N TYR A 590 34.03 5.67 1.90
CA TYR A 590 35.37 5.68 2.41
C TYR A 590 35.65 4.39 3.23
N ASN A 591 36.91 3.96 3.28
CA ASN A 591 37.29 2.80 4.08
C ASN A 591 37.44 3.23 5.55
N ARG A 592 36.70 2.59 6.45
CA ARG A 592 36.76 2.84 7.91
C ARG A 592 38.07 2.39 8.54
N GLY A 593 38.88 1.58 7.85
CA GLY A 593 40.15 1.04 8.32
C GLY A 593 40.13 -0.43 8.73
N ASP A 594 38.95 -1.03 8.79
CA ASP A 594 38.71 -2.46 9.11
C ASP A 594 38.23 -3.27 7.87
N GLY A 595 38.35 -2.70 6.68
CA GLY A 595 37.90 -3.33 5.43
C GLY A 595 36.43 -3.06 5.09
N VAL A 596 35.71 -2.35 5.94
CA VAL A 596 34.30 -1.96 5.71
C VAL A 596 34.25 -0.59 5.05
N LEU A 597 33.48 -0.48 3.98
CA LEU A 597 33.17 0.81 3.36
C LEU A 597 32.00 1.47 4.09
N VAL A 598 32.08 2.78 4.24
CA VAL A 598 31.05 3.60 4.86
C VAL A 598 30.64 4.71 3.90
N LYS A 599 29.33 4.80 3.64
CA LYS A 599 28.69 5.92 2.95
C LYS A 599 28.00 6.82 3.98
N LEU A 600 28.40 8.09 4.07
CA LEU A 600 27.78 9.03 5.01
C LEU A 600 26.49 9.61 4.43
N ARG A 601 25.39 9.47 5.15
CA ARG A 601 24.14 10.18 4.85
C ARG A 601 24.19 11.57 5.45
N SER A 602 24.01 12.58 4.61
CA SER A 602 24.01 14.00 4.96
C SER A 602 22.91 14.75 4.24
N ASN A 603 22.65 15.99 4.63
CA ASN A 603 21.78 16.87 3.86
C ASN A 603 22.53 17.41 2.65
N GLY A 604 21.97 17.20 1.48
CA GLY A 604 22.49 17.68 0.19
C GLY A 604 21.67 18.83 -0.37
N PRO A 605 21.88 19.15 -1.67
CA PRO A 605 21.13 20.19 -2.36
C PRO A 605 19.64 19.81 -2.44
N GLY A 606 18.80 20.84 -2.57
CA GLY A 606 17.38 20.63 -2.84
C GLY A 606 17.14 19.84 -4.13
N ALA A 607 15.94 19.32 -4.27
CA ALA A 607 15.53 18.62 -5.48
C ALA A 607 14.11 19.02 -5.90
N LYS A 608 13.81 18.81 -7.16
CA LYS A 608 12.48 19.07 -7.71
C LYS A 608 12.05 17.98 -8.69
N VAL A 609 10.78 17.67 -8.62
CA VAL A 609 10.11 16.78 -9.56
C VAL A 609 8.93 17.53 -10.16
N VAL A 610 8.84 17.50 -11.48
CA VAL A 610 7.73 18.07 -12.24
C VAL A 610 7.27 17.07 -13.28
N GLY A 611 5.99 16.98 -13.51
CA GLY A 611 5.47 16.05 -14.50
C GLY A 611 3.98 16.15 -14.76
N VAL A 612 3.54 15.30 -15.68
CA VAL A 612 2.14 15.12 -16.06
C VAL A 612 1.84 13.63 -16.08
N THR A 613 0.72 13.25 -15.49
CA THR A 613 0.17 11.90 -15.56
C THR A 613 -1.14 11.93 -16.36
N LEU A 614 -1.25 11.05 -17.32
CA LEU A 614 -2.44 10.82 -18.14
C LEU A 614 -2.98 9.44 -17.81
N GLU A 615 -4.29 9.30 -17.64
CA GLU A 615 -4.95 8.00 -17.49
C GLU A 615 -6.23 7.99 -18.33
N GLY A 616 -6.45 6.90 -19.05
CA GLY A 616 -7.64 6.65 -19.83
C GLY A 616 -8.28 5.33 -19.41
N LYS A 617 -9.59 5.33 -19.19
CA LYS A 617 -10.39 4.12 -18.96
C LYS A 617 -11.52 4.07 -19.96
N LEU A 618 -11.75 2.89 -20.51
CA LEU A 618 -12.84 2.60 -21.43
C LEU A 618 -13.51 1.30 -20.99
N ALA A 619 -14.81 1.32 -20.83
CA ALA A 619 -15.61 0.12 -20.65
C ALA A 619 -16.72 0.07 -21.70
N TYR A 620 -16.91 -1.09 -22.32
CA TYR A 620 -18.01 -1.42 -23.19
C TYR A 620 -18.83 -2.52 -22.53
N LEU A 621 -19.91 -2.14 -21.87
CA LEU A 621 -20.69 -3.05 -21.04
C LEU A 621 -19.77 -3.78 -20.05
N SER A 622 -20.11 -5.02 -19.67
CA SER A 622 -19.24 -5.97 -18.98
C SER A 622 -18.29 -6.73 -19.91
N LEU A 623 -18.40 -6.50 -21.24
CA LEU A 623 -17.67 -7.27 -22.28
C LEU A 623 -16.22 -6.89 -22.39
N LEU A 624 -15.89 -5.59 -22.39
CA LEU A 624 -14.53 -5.09 -22.58
C LEU A 624 -14.23 -3.96 -21.60
N GLN A 625 -13.12 -4.07 -20.91
CA GLN A 625 -12.57 -3.00 -20.07
C GLN A 625 -11.12 -2.77 -20.46
N VAL A 626 -10.76 -1.52 -20.71
CA VAL A 626 -9.38 -1.11 -21.03
C VAL A 626 -9.00 0.05 -20.13
N GLN A 627 -7.82 -0.02 -19.56
CA GLN A 627 -7.23 1.06 -18.77
C GLN A 627 -5.78 1.24 -19.19
N ALA A 628 -5.34 2.48 -19.35
CA ALA A 628 -3.96 2.81 -19.64
C ALA A 628 -3.55 4.08 -18.89
N GLY A 629 -2.32 4.11 -18.41
CA GLY A 629 -1.73 5.26 -17.74
C GLY A 629 -0.32 5.55 -18.26
N LEU A 630 0.00 6.83 -18.42
CA LEU A 630 1.32 7.31 -18.84
C LEU A 630 1.76 8.46 -17.96
N THR A 631 2.97 8.38 -17.42
CA THR A 631 3.59 9.44 -16.65
C THR A 631 4.81 9.97 -17.38
N LEU A 632 4.82 11.28 -17.59
CA LEU A 632 5.91 12.07 -18.14
C LEU A 632 6.46 12.95 -17.02
N GLN A 633 7.72 12.80 -16.66
CA GLN A 633 8.29 13.53 -15.53
C GLN A 633 9.76 13.91 -15.71
N ARG A 634 10.22 14.82 -14.88
CA ARG A 634 11.61 15.22 -14.78
C ARG A 634 11.99 15.42 -13.32
N SER A 635 12.94 14.60 -12.82
CA SER A 635 13.45 14.63 -11.45
C SER A 635 14.89 15.15 -11.46
N ARG A 636 15.18 16.23 -10.70
CA ARG A 636 16.50 16.89 -10.71
C ARG A 636 16.85 17.47 -9.36
N TYR A 637 18.13 17.39 -9.02
CA TYR A 637 18.73 18.22 -7.98
C TYR A 637 18.81 19.69 -8.42
N ASP A 638 18.72 20.61 -7.50
CA ASP A 638 18.87 22.04 -7.76
C ASP A 638 20.31 22.40 -8.18
N GLU A 639 21.29 21.63 -7.65
CA GLU A 639 22.70 21.71 -8.01
C GLU A 639 23.19 20.34 -8.50
N PRO A 640 24.25 20.25 -9.30
CA PRO A 640 24.86 18.99 -9.67
C PRO A 640 25.33 18.25 -8.42
N HIS A 641 24.90 17.01 -8.26
CA HIS A 641 25.35 16.11 -7.19
C HIS A 641 26.37 15.12 -7.73
N LYS A 642 27.46 14.94 -7.00
CA LYS A 642 28.51 13.99 -7.31
C LYS A 642 28.29 12.73 -6.47
N TRP A 643 28.07 11.61 -7.15
CA TRP A 643 27.88 10.34 -6.49
C TRP A 643 29.20 9.62 -6.18
N HIS A 644 30.18 9.74 -7.09
CA HIS A 644 31.51 9.15 -6.98
C HIS A 644 32.52 10.02 -7.75
N ASP A 645 33.81 9.99 -7.36
CA ASP A 645 34.85 10.78 -8.00
C ASP A 645 35.02 10.51 -9.49
N ASP A 646 34.87 9.26 -9.91
CA ASP A 646 34.95 8.83 -11.30
C ASP A 646 33.77 9.29 -12.17
N VAL A 647 32.65 9.70 -11.54
CA VAL A 647 31.43 10.04 -12.26
C VAL A 647 31.22 11.55 -12.26
N PRO A 648 31.07 12.19 -13.42
CA PRO A 648 30.74 13.60 -13.49
C PRO A 648 29.48 13.94 -12.71
N ALA A 649 29.52 15.02 -11.94
CA ALA A 649 28.35 15.49 -11.19
C ALA A 649 27.14 15.72 -12.09
N LYS A 650 25.99 15.22 -11.70
CA LYS A 650 24.75 15.27 -12.46
C LYS A 650 23.62 15.91 -11.65
N ARG A 651 22.73 16.65 -12.33
CA ARG A 651 21.47 17.11 -11.73
C ARG A 651 20.37 16.04 -11.79
N THR A 652 20.50 15.04 -12.64
CA THR A 652 19.49 13.99 -12.80
C THR A 652 19.52 13.05 -11.60
N ILE A 653 18.36 12.82 -11.00
CA ILE A 653 18.22 11.83 -9.94
C ILE A 653 18.25 10.43 -10.60
N PHE A 654 19.09 9.56 -10.05
CA PHE A 654 19.23 8.18 -10.53
C PHE A 654 17.95 7.37 -10.30
N ARG A 655 17.78 6.27 -11.05
CA ARG A 655 16.66 5.34 -10.97
C ARG A 655 15.28 5.97 -11.19
N THR A 656 15.24 7.13 -11.89
CA THR A 656 14.00 7.86 -12.18
C THR A 656 13.82 8.04 -13.69
N PRO A 657 13.07 7.14 -14.37
CA PRO A 657 12.77 7.28 -15.77
C PRO A 657 11.90 8.51 -16.02
N ASN A 658 12.14 9.22 -17.13
CA ASN A 658 11.32 10.37 -17.51
C ASN A 658 9.95 9.97 -18.07
N VAL A 659 9.81 8.74 -18.53
CA VAL A 659 8.58 8.20 -19.15
C VAL A 659 8.36 6.80 -18.65
N TYR A 660 7.18 6.52 -18.09
CA TYR A 660 6.74 5.17 -17.73
C TYR A 660 5.22 5.10 -17.70
N GLY A 661 4.70 3.90 -17.79
CA GLY A 661 3.26 3.72 -17.81
C GLY A 661 2.84 2.26 -17.81
N TYR A 662 1.55 2.03 -17.92
CA TYR A 662 0.95 0.72 -17.91
C TYR A 662 -0.30 0.69 -18.77
N PHE A 663 -0.74 -0.51 -19.09
CA PHE A 663 -2.07 -0.76 -19.61
C PHE A 663 -2.60 -2.12 -19.15
N THR A 664 -3.92 -2.23 -19.10
CA THR A 664 -4.64 -3.48 -18.88
C THR A 664 -5.86 -3.51 -19.81
N ALA A 665 -6.17 -4.67 -20.35
CA ALA A 665 -7.37 -4.90 -21.13
C ALA A 665 -7.98 -6.23 -20.73
N THR A 666 -9.27 -6.25 -20.40
CA THR A 666 -10.01 -7.47 -20.06
C THR A 666 -11.17 -7.62 -21.03
N TYR A 667 -11.25 -8.77 -21.69
CA TYR A 667 -12.31 -9.13 -22.61
C TYR A 667 -13.05 -10.37 -22.08
N ILE A 668 -14.37 -10.27 -21.95
CA ILE A 668 -15.26 -11.31 -21.41
C ILE A 668 -16.25 -11.70 -22.50
N PRO A 669 -15.86 -12.55 -23.48
CA PRO A 669 -16.73 -12.92 -24.62
C PRO A 669 -18.00 -13.64 -24.19
N ILE A 670 -17.91 -14.43 -23.13
CA ILE A 670 -19.03 -15.13 -22.48
C ILE A 670 -18.80 -15.07 -20.97
N LYS A 671 -19.86 -15.09 -20.17
CA LYS A 671 -19.79 -14.93 -18.70
C LYS A 671 -18.69 -15.74 -18.00
N PRO A 672 -18.47 -17.05 -18.29
CA PRO A 672 -17.45 -17.83 -17.59
C PRO A 672 -16.01 -17.62 -18.09
N LEU A 673 -15.80 -16.97 -19.25
CA LEU A 673 -14.46 -16.83 -19.85
C LEU A 673 -13.99 -15.40 -19.80
N SER A 674 -12.82 -15.18 -19.22
CA SER A 674 -12.10 -13.90 -19.28
C SER A 674 -10.73 -14.05 -19.91
N ILE A 675 -10.39 -13.08 -20.77
CA ILE A 675 -9.10 -12.94 -21.44
C ILE A 675 -8.54 -11.60 -21.01
N ALA A 676 -7.36 -11.60 -20.41
CA ALA A 676 -6.72 -10.38 -19.94
C ALA A 676 -5.37 -10.18 -20.60
N LEU A 677 -5.10 -8.94 -21.00
CA LEU A 677 -3.81 -8.46 -21.48
C LEU A 677 -3.34 -7.35 -20.54
N SER A 678 -2.10 -7.40 -20.12
CA SER A 678 -1.50 -6.40 -19.25
C SER A 678 -0.10 -6.04 -19.73
N GLY A 679 0.36 -4.84 -19.40
CA GLY A 679 1.73 -4.47 -19.69
C GLY A 679 2.19 -3.24 -18.92
N THR A 680 3.52 -3.17 -18.74
CA THR A 680 4.19 -2.01 -18.14
C THR A 680 5.31 -1.54 -19.08
N TYR A 681 5.46 -0.23 -19.16
CA TYR A 681 6.55 0.41 -19.92
C TYR A 681 7.43 1.22 -18.97
N THR A 682 8.74 1.00 -19.03
CA THR A 682 9.75 1.78 -18.31
C THR A 682 10.75 2.34 -19.31
N GLY A 683 10.81 3.66 -19.39
CA GLY A 683 11.79 4.38 -20.20
C GLY A 683 13.21 4.25 -19.66
N SER A 684 14.21 4.63 -20.44
CA SER A 684 15.61 4.63 -19.99
C SER A 684 15.83 5.60 -18.84
N MET A 685 16.69 5.21 -17.91
CA MET A 685 17.10 5.99 -16.76
C MET A 685 18.60 5.80 -16.50
N PHE A 686 19.20 6.61 -15.64
CA PHE A 686 20.54 6.37 -15.13
C PHE A 686 20.48 5.52 -13.87
N VAL A 687 21.34 4.52 -13.77
CA VAL A 687 21.59 3.70 -12.58
C VAL A 687 23.07 3.76 -12.22
N GLN A 688 23.35 3.52 -10.96
CA GLN A 688 24.71 3.43 -10.43
C GLN A 688 25.24 2.03 -10.66
N ARG A 689 26.51 1.89 -10.97
CA ARG A 689 27.25 0.63 -11.04
C ARG A 689 28.65 0.84 -10.49
N MET A 690 29.10 -0.07 -9.67
CA MET A 690 30.48 -0.17 -9.19
C MET A 690 31.12 -1.36 -9.87
N ASP A 691 31.92 -1.10 -10.92
CA ASP A 691 32.68 -2.15 -11.61
C ASP A 691 33.98 -2.44 -10.85
N ILE A 692 34.37 -3.69 -10.79
CA ILE A 692 35.63 -4.14 -10.20
C ILE A 692 36.46 -4.72 -11.30
N THR A 693 37.55 -4.01 -11.63
CA THR A 693 38.49 -4.49 -12.62
C THR A 693 39.28 -5.70 -12.09
N ALA A 694 39.18 -6.81 -12.81
CA ALA A 694 39.77 -8.10 -12.43
C ALA A 694 41.32 -8.09 -12.33
N GLU A 695 41.98 -7.06 -12.86
CA GLU A 695 43.46 -6.98 -12.89
C GLU A 695 44.08 -6.82 -11.50
N ASN A 696 43.40 -6.23 -10.53
CA ASN A 696 43.97 -5.96 -9.22
C ASN A 696 43.59 -6.96 -8.14
N ALA A 697 42.61 -7.82 -8.39
CA ALA A 697 42.21 -8.90 -7.44
C ALA A 697 43.28 -9.97 -7.26
N ALA A 698 44.23 -10.10 -8.20
CA ALA A 698 45.31 -11.09 -8.15
C ALA A 698 46.55 -10.66 -7.33
N MET A 699 46.65 -9.38 -6.95
CA MET A 699 47.86 -8.85 -6.28
C MET A 699 47.73 -8.62 -4.77
N GLY A 700 46.58 -8.97 -4.16
CA GLY A 700 46.38 -8.78 -2.70
C GLY A 700 46.14 -7.34 -2.26
N ASP A 701 46.15 -6.39 -3.19
CA ASP A 701 45.69 -5.01 -2.99
C ASP A 701 44.21 -4.91 -3.17
N MET A 702 43.57 -3.97 -2.49
CA MET A 702 42.14 -3.69 -2.67
C MET A 702 41.88 -3.43 -4.16
N PRO A 703 40.95 -4.17 -4.80
CA PRO A 703 40.69 -3.99 -6.22
C PRO A 703 40.27 -2.55 -6.53
N GLU A 704 40.88 -1.98 -7.56
CA GLU A 704 40.49 -0.64 -8.03
C GLU A 704 39.06 -0.70 -8.52
N ARG A 705 38.22 0.13 -7.95
CA ARG A 705 36.79 0.22 -8.27
C ARG A 705 36.54 1.39 -9.19
N LYS A 706 35.87 1.11 -10.26
CA LYS A 706 35.45 2.15 -11.19
C LYS A 706 33.94 2.35 -11.06
N ALA A 707 33.53 3.54 -10.68
CA ALA A 707 32.13 3.89 -10.66
C ALA A 707 31.65 4.36 -12.02
N GLU A 708 30.47 3.93 -12.40
CA GLU A 708 29.84 4.30 -13.67
C GLU A 708 28.37 4.72 -13.46
N ALA A 709 27.92 5.69 -14.27
CA ALA A 709 26.52 6.05 -14.41
C ALA A 709 25.97 5.43 -15.70
N VAL A 710 25.43 4.23 -15.59
CA VAL A 710 24.94 3.46 -16.74
C VAL A 710 23.55 3.94 -17.14
N LYS A 711 23.31 4.11 -18.43
CA LYS A 711 21.99 4.41 -18.97
C LYS A 711 21.31 3.13 -19.38
N THR A 712 20.20 2.77 -18.71
CA THR A 712 19.45 1.54 -18.96
C THR A 712 18.77 1.54 -20.34
N PRO A 713 18.50 0.37 -20.94
CA PRO A 713 17.57 0.24 -22.03
C PRO A 713 16.14 0.63 -21.62
N LYS A 714 15.21 0.58 -22.57
CA LYS A 714 13.77 0.72 -22.33
C LYS A 714 13.18 -0.68 -22.19
N PHE A 715 12.18 -0.83 -21.33
CA PHE A 715 11.50 -2.11 -21.12
C PHE A 715 10.01 -2.00 -21.45
N LEU A 716 9.50 -3.00 -22.13
CA LEU A 716 8.07 -3.24 -22.33
C LEU A 716 7.77 -4.66 -21.86
N ASP A 717 7.21 -4.78 -20.68
CA ASP A 717 6.74 -6.04 -20.13
C ASP A 717 5.28 -6.27 -20.55
N LEU A 718 4.99 -7.39 -21.19
CA LEU A 718 3.65 -7.77 -21.62
C LEU A 718 3.26 -9.10 -20.98
N GLY A 719 2.00 -9.20 -20.54
CA GLY A 719 1.43 -10.44 -19.99
C GLY A 719 0.05 -10.73 -20.56
N VAL A 720 -0.28 -12.00 -20.66
CA VAL A 720 -1.61 -12.50 -21.05
C VAL A 720 -2.08 -13.53 -20.05
N LYS A 721 -3.38 -13.51 -19.74
CA LYS A 721 -4.05 -14.47 -18.87
C LYS A 721 -5.38 -14.91 -19.46
N LEU A 722 -5.69 -16.18 -19.29
CA LEU A 722 -7.00 -16.76 -19.54
C LEU A 722 -7.55 -17.29 -18.21
N ALA A 723 -8.82 -17.06 -17.94
CA ALA A 723 -9.49 -17.67 -16.81
C ALA A 723 -10.89 -18.12 -17.19
N TYR A 724 -11.31 -19.26 -16.63
CA TYR A 724 -12.61 -19.85 -16.87
C TYR A 724 -13.24 -20.29 -15.56
N ASP A 725 -14.49 -19.85 -15.33
CA ASP A 725 -15.28 -20.10 -14.13
C ASP A 725 -16.24 -21.27 -14.37
N PHE A 726 -16.09 -22.34 -13.59
CA PHE A 726 -16.96 -23.50 -13.59
C PHE A 726 -17.90 -23.43 -12.39
N LYS A 727 -19.19 -23.50 -12.64
CA LYS A 727 -20.18 -23.65 -11.56
C LYS A 727 -20.32 -25.13 -11.19
N LEU A 728 -19.64 -25.56 -10.13
CA LEU A 728 -19.66 -26.96 -9.69
C LEU A 728 -20.93 -27.29 -8.94
N TYR A 729 -21.44 -26.37 -8.13
CA TYR A 729 -22.65 -26.52 -7.35
C TYR A 729 -23.33 -25.16 -7.14
N LYS A 730 -24.50 -25.09 -6.53
CA LYS A 730 -25.27 -23.83 -6.33
C LYS A 730 -24.46 -22.74 -5.64
N THR A 731 -23.54 -23.12 -4.76
CA THR A 731 -22.73 -22.21 -3.91
C THR A 731 -21.23 -22.46 -4.04
N VAL A 732 -20.80 -23.27 -5.01
CA VAL A 732 -19.39 -23.62 -5.20
C VAL A 732 -18.99 -23.35 -6.64
N ASP A 733 -18.06 -22.43 -6.82
CA ASP A 733 -17.46 -22.09 -8.09
C ASP A 733 -16.00 -22.53 -8.11
N LEU A 734 -15.50 -23.00 -9.25
CA LEU A 734 -14.10 -23.32 -9.51
C LEU A 734 -13.61 -22.44 -10.64
N GLN A 735 -12.57 -21.64 -10.40
CA GLN A 735 -11.88 -20.92 -11.46
C GLN A 735 -10.60 -21.64 -11.82
N LEU A 736 -10.39 -21.93 -13.10
CA LEU A 736 -9.10 -22.33 -13.66
C LEU A 736 -8.53 -21.17 -14.46
N SER A 737 -7.27 -20.83 -14.21
CA SER A 737 -6.59 -19.78 -14.95
C SER A 737 -5.16 -20.16 -15.31
N GLY A 738 -4.66 -19.61 -16.41
CA GLY A 738 -3.29 -19.76 -16.86
C GLY A 738 -2.87 -18.56 -17.67
N GLY A 739 -1.56 -18.29 -17.71
CA GLY A 739 -1.05 -17.13 -18.44
C GLY A 739 0.47 -17.12 -18.52
N VAL A 740 0.98 -16.12 -19.23
CA VAL A 740 2.39 -15.83 -19.36
C VAL A 740 2.60 -14.36 -19.05
N GLN A 741 3.53 -14.06 -18.15
CA GLN A 741 4.03 -12.71 -17.88
C GLN A 741 5.31 -12.49 -18.66
N ASN A 742 5.66 -11.23 -18.90
CA ASN A 742 6.88 -10.81 -19.59
C ASN A 742 7.17 -11.60 -20.89
N ILE A 743 6.16 -11.71 -21.75
CA ILE A 743 6.21 -12.50 -23.02
C ILE A 743 7.37 -12.09 -23.91
N LEU A 744 7.79 -10.82 -23.85
CA LEU A 744 8.86 -10.25 -24.66
C LEU A 744 10.25 -10.44 -24.07
N GLU A 745 10.38 -11.14 -22.95
CA GLU A 745 11.64 -11.27 -22.20
C GLU A 745 12.32 -9.91 -21.94
N ALA A 746 11.54 -8.92 -21.57
CA ALA A 746 12.01 -7.59 -21.24
C ALA A 746 12.70 -7.61 -19.86
N TYR A 747 13.87 -8.20 -19.77
CA TYR A 747 14.64 -8.39 -18.54
C TYR A 747 16.05 -7.83 -18.72
N GLN A 748 16.72 -7.50 -17.63
CA GLN A 748 18.13 -7.09 -17.64
C GLN A 748 18.99 -8.25 -18.22
N LYS A 749 20.01 -7.92 -19.01
CA LYS A 749 20.90 -8.92 -19.65
C LYS A 749 22.38 -8.73 -19.32
N ASP A 750 22.71 -7.62 -18.71
CA ASP A 750 24.07 -7.20 -18.36
C ASP A 750 24.28 -7.19 -16.85
N PHE A 751 23.81 -8.25 -16.19
CA PHE A 751 24.09 -8.46 -14.77
C PHE A 751 25.59 -8.62 -14.52
N ASP A 752 26.05 -8.11 -13.39
CA ASP A 752 27.38 -8.40 -12.92
C ASP A 752 27.47 -9.85 -12.43
N ARG A 753 28.58 -10.51 -12.71
CA ARG A 753 28.77 -11.95 -12.51
C ARG A 753 29.68 -12.30 -11.34
N GLY A 754 29.43 -13.47 -10.76
CA GLY A 754 30.30 -14.08 -9.75
C GLY A 754 30.36 -13.33 -8.43
N ALA A 755 31.40 -13.66 -7.64
CA ALA A 755 31.55 -13.14 -6.29
C ALA A 755 31.88 -11.62 -6.24
N ASN A 756 32.33 -11.04 -7.34
CA ASN A 756 32.72 -9.63 -7.40
C ASN A 756 31.58 -8.71 -7.90
N ARG A 757 30.35 -9.22 -8.02
CA ARG A 757 29.19 -8.45 -8.51
C ARG A 757 28.87 -7.24 -7.65
N ASP A 758 28.32 -6.20 -8.26
CA ASP A 758 27.57 -5.15 -7.58
C ASP A 758 26.12 -5.62 -7.39
N SER A 759 25.73 -6.01 -6.19
CA SER A 759 24.37 -6.49 -5.92
C SER A 759 23.30 -5.43 -6.13
N GLY A 760 23.67 -4.15 -6.10
CA GLY A 760 22.80 -3.01 -6.39
C GLY A 760 22.63 -2.71 -7.87
N TYR A 761 23.40 -3.34 -8.77
CA TYR A 761 23.29 -3.15 -10.22
C TYR A 761 22.19 -4.03 -10.81
N ILE A 762 20.96 -3.71 -10.45
CA ILE A 762 19.74 -4.34 -10.96
C ILE A 762 18.72 -3.29 -11.39
N TYR A 763 18.02 -3.53 -12.48
CA TYR A 763 17.00 -2.63 -13.04
C TYR A 763 16.05 -3.38 -14.00
N GLY A 764 14.93 -2.76 -14.38
CA GLY A 764 13.94 -3.34 -15.29
C GLY A 764 12.83 -4.09 -14.55
N PRO A 765 12.08 -4.96 -15.25
CA PRO A 765 11.06 -5.80 -14.67
C PRO A 765 11.60 -6.74 -13.59
N ALA A 766 10.81 -6.98 -12.56
CA ALA A 766 11.22 -7.79 -11.41
C ALA A 766 11.31 -9.30 -11.73
N LEU A 767 10.63 -9.76 -12.78
CA LEU A 767 10.58 -11.17 -13.15
C LEU A 767 10.92 -11.34 -14.64
N PRO A 768 11.71 -12.37 -15.01
CA PRO A 768 11.84 -12.81 -16.39
C PRO A 768 10.52 -13.45 -16.86
N ARG A 769 10.50 -13.89 -18.12
CA ARG A 769 9.34 -14.55 -18.74
C ARG A 769 8.85 -15.77 -17.95
#